data_ac4e4213be8ec4df2bbd0e3e68ceb76b
#
_entry.id   ac4e4213be8ec4df2bbd0e3e68ceb76b
#
_cell.length_a   1.000
_cell.length_b   1.000
_cell.length_c   1.000
_cell.angle_alpha   90.00
_cell.angle_beta   90.00
_cell.angle_gamma   90.00
#
_symmetry.space_group_name_H-M   'P 1'
#
loop_
_entity.id
_entity.type
_entity.pdbx_description
1 polymer ?
#
loop_
_entity_poly.entity_id
_entity_poly.type
_entity_poly.pdbx_seq_one_letter_code
_entity_poly.pdbx_strand_id
1 'polypeptide(L)'
;MSAIAAVSSVFLSGCAPEEIDNRGNDYGYVQFKLYKEASYIPSAKSTSDRLDYLAQASKIKVELIRDEQTISQTLTLSGGENPEFGLRSSKLQLLPGEYQVAGFTLFDAVDTELTRGQASGQILSIISGGLTVYDLTADVAPRGTVRFYLEKDLSGFTPQVKGSDIKRQYTMDEISKIDISVKTTDGTAQRTDFKGLPVKFKTHFASQDSDGNEQQSGKPSGYQTSSSVCDTILSLPAGDYNVVAYKSYDVEGVLLETRTFDKDAPVFEVADNQLTKSKVKVTLNEADSYIQDYYALYAIWKALDGEHWYYEGENWPVGSNWDFNKDPDLWGDQPGVQLHANGRVAKLDLTGFGISGVVPASIGQLTEIVELSFGSHNETKESAVDPLPLDATPEQKQAHRLARHKEYMKQMHPAVQMSAPIALALREHNIHIDEISAYDGLDSDQISKMAADGRIPSAGPSVTPKDMNFGKLTNNLKGIDKAIGKLTKLEQLSIANSPIEDLPLEIGYLSSCTDLELYNCPKLGKLPQGVANMPALVSINMSNNGFGKGDDSDHNAAYQAIDALANGAAKSKIQIIYALQNNLRVIPESIVNIPELSMLDLAYNNIHGKIKPFGEKFSPIEIHLDNNQIEGFEYDPSKKFCRTEDLDVFSANFNRLTEFPNIFTSDTKYTMTSISLAYNQISRFPDNFQGVMVKTLTLSANAFTSFPKELLGTEGLDSYVEFIQLKGNKISEWPEGCFKSKYNSSLISFDLSFNNLSELPSDFNAETFPYLYGFDISFNNFNHVPVGPLNCAGLTVYAIRGQRDKNGERCLRDWYTGLYQHKGLRGFYIGSNDLRKIDDTISTLIYYLDISDNPNITFDASDVCAAWKAGLYILYYDLDQEIINCDEMLAI
;
A
#
# COMPACT_ATOMS: atom_id res chain seq x y z
N MET A 1 -58.11 -15.16 -6.86
CA MET A 1 -58.62 -16.51 -7.17
C MET A 1 -58.06 -16.86 -8.53
N SER A 2 -57.05 -17.64 -8.61
CA SER A 2 -56.67 -18.47 -9.76
C SER A 2 -55.59 -19.43 -9.29
N ALA A 3 -55.87 -20.69 -9.47
CA ALA A 3 -55.17 -21.82 -8.93
C ALA A 3 -53.84 -22.03 -9.63
N ILE A 4 -52.74 -22.13 -8.84
CA ILE A 4 -51.46 -22.66 -9.28
C ILE A 4 -51.56 -24.17 -9.17
N ALA A 5 -51.50 -24.86 -10.31
CA ALA A 5 -51.40 -26.32 -10.36
C ALA A 5 -49.94 -26.70 -10.07
N ALA A 6 -49.65 -27.19 -8.88
CA ALA A 6 -48.43 -27.85 -8.53
C ALA A 6 -48.43 -29.25 -9.14
N VAL A 7 -47.54 -29.53 -10.07
CA VAL A 7 -47.24 -30.89 -10.52
C VAL A 7 -46.27 -31.51 -9.49
N SER A 8 -46.83 -32.32 -8.62
CA SER A 8 -46.06 -33.17 -7.70
C SER A 8 -45.51 -34.35 -8.48
N SER A 9 -44.21 -34.41 -8.68
CA SER A 9 -43.52 -35.65 -9.09
C SER A 9 -43.48 -36.60 -7.90
N VAL A 10 -44.30 -37.60 -7.94
CA VAL A 10 -44.31 -38.70 -6.97
C VAL A 10 -43.14 -39.63 -7.28
N PHE A 11 -42.13 -39.57 -6.43
CA PHE A 11 -41.09 -40.60 -6.39
C PHE A 11 -41.70 -41.89 -5.78
N LEU A 12 -41.94 -42.89 -6.59
CA LEU A 12 -42.19 -44.23 -6.11
C LEU A 12 -40.87 -44.94 -5.93
N SER A 13 -40.39 -45.01 -4.70
CA SER A 13 -39.31 -45.94 -4.29
C SER A 13 -39.85 -47.37 -4.36
N GLY A 14 -39.27 -48.10 -5.27
CA GLY A 14 -39.62 -49.53 -5.39
C GLY A 14 -39.08 -50.34 -4.22
N CYS A 15 -39.95 -50.96 -3.50
CA CYS A 15 -39.68 -51.88 -2.42
C CYS A 15 -39.81 -53.33 -2.87
N ALA A 16 -38.99 -54.19 -2.29
CA ALA A 16 -39.15 -55.58 -1.92
C ALA A 16 -39.72 -56.59 -2.96
N PRO A 17 -39.31 -57.85 -2.89
CA PRO A 17 -39.72 -58.88 -3.84
C PRO A 17 -41.22 -59.19 -3.65
N GLU A 18 -41.99 -58.75 -4.61
CA GLU A 18 -43.42 -59.11 -4.63
C GLU A 18 -43.66 -60.51 -5.18
N GLU A 19 -44.48 -61.22 -4.47
CA GLU A 19 -45.13 -62.42 -4.94
C GLU A 19 -45.86 -62.19 -6.24
N ILE A 20 -45.67 -63.02 -7.23
CA ILE A 20 -46.32 -63.00 -8.54
C ILE A 20 -47.84 -63.22 -8.37
N ASP A 21 -48.62 -62.14 -8.42
CA ASP A 21 -50.10 -62.27 -8.51
C ASP A 21 -50.49 -62.55 -9.98
N ASN A 22 -51.00 -63.78 -10.19
CA ASN A 22 -51.35 -64.35 -11.47
C ASN A 22 -52.72 -63.79 -11.99
N ARG A 23 -52.81 -62.49 -12.22
CA ARG A 23 -53.99 -61.88 -12.89
C ARG A 23 -53.58 -61.05 -14.11
N GLY A 24 -53.73 -61.70 -15.26
CA GLY A 24 -53.74 -61.00 -16.59
C GLY A 24 -52.46 -61.04 -17.36
N ASN A 25 -52.46 -61.77 -18.47
CA ASN A 25 -51.28 -61.86 -19.41
C ASN A 25 -51.09 -60.64 -20.28
N ASP A 26 -51.26 -59.41 -19.75
CA ASP A 26 -51.20 -58.18 -20.55
C ASP A 26 -49.88 -57.49 -20.53
N TYR A 27 -48.87 -58.03 -19.83
CA TYR A 27 -47.50 -57.42 -19.75
C TYR A 27 -46.44 -58.49 -19.91
N GLY A 28 -45.25 -58.03 -20.44
CA GLY A 28 -44.03 -58.79 -20.45
C GLY A 28 -42.91 -58.05 -19.68
N TYR A 29 -41.78 -58.67 -19.49
CA TYR A 29 -40.64 -58.11 -18.75
C TYR A 29 -39.41 -58.05 -19.65
N VAL A 30 -38.59 -57.00 -19.49
CA VAL A 30 -37.27 -56.94 -20.06
C VAL A 30 -36.23 -56.71 -18.95
N GLN A 31 -35.09 -57.31 -19.12
CA GLN A 31 -33.89 -57.09 -18.30
C GLN A 31 -32.71 -56.79 -19.22
N PHE A 32 -32.04 -55.66 -19.00
CA PHE A 32 -30.92 -55.25 -19.76
C PHE A 32 -29.65 -55.82 -19.16
N LYS A 33 -28.79 -56.38 -20.00
CA LYS A 33 -27.43 -56.81 -19.68
C LYS A 33 -26.41 -55.88 -20.33
N LEU A 34 -25.41 -55.45 -19.55
CA LEU A 34 -24.33 -54.60 -20.04
C LEU A 34 -23.00 -55.34 -20.10
N TYR A 35 -22.35 -55.28 -21.24
CA TYR A 35 -21.02 -55.82 -21.50
C TYR A 35 -20.05 -54.76 -21.96
N LYS A 36 -18.73 -54.97 -21.75
CA LYS A 36 -17.67 -54.21 -22.39
C LYS A 36 -17.55 -54.64 -23.85
N GLU A 37 -17.38 -53.66 -24.75
CA GLU A 37 -17.10 -53.94 -26.15
C GLU A 37 -15.67 -54.51 -26.29
N ALA A 38 -15.53 -55.65 -27.01
CA ALA A 38 -14.27 -56.37 -27.09
C ALA A 38 -13.23 -55.71 -28.06
N SER A 39 -13.62 -54.63 -28.75
CA SER A 39 -12.80 -54.01 -29.80
C SER A 39 -11.95 -52.81 -29.32
N TYR A 40 -11.94 -52.47 -28.04
CA TYR A 40 -11.16 -51.35 -27.53
C TYR A 40 -9.67 -51.67 -27.42
N ILE A 41 -8.84 -51.23 -28.37
CA ILE A 41 -7.37 -51.27 -28.30
C ILE A 41 -6.91 -49.92 -27.69
N PRO A 42 -6.29 -49.91 -26.50
CA PRO A 42 -5.80 -48.68 -25.90
C PRO A 42 -4.63 -48.10 -26.72
N SER A 43 -4.74 -46.82 -27.09
CA SER A 43 -3.58 -46.07 -27.57
C SER A 43 -2.54 -45.94 -26.44
N ALA A 44 -1.28 -46.24 -26.74
CA ALA A 44 -0.20 -46.44 -25.78
C ALA A 44 0.37 -45.11 -25.22
N LYS A 45 -0.41 -44.29 -24.57
CA LYS A 45 0.06 -43.11 -23.80
C LYS A 45 -0.92 -42.70 -22.69
N SER A 46 -0.96 -43.43 -21.60
CA SER A 46 -1.09 -42.95 -20.22
C SER A 46 -1.21 -44.14 -19.26
N THR A 47 -0.36 -44.20 -18.30
CA THR A 47 -0.34 -45.18 -17.19
C THR A 47 -1.02 -44.59 -15.96
N SER A 48 -2.24 -44.03 -16.07
CA SER A 48 -3.05 -43.68 -14.93
C SER A 48 -4.28 -44.56 -14.85
N ASP A 49 -4.70 -44.89 -13.66
CA ASP A 49 -5.79 -45.79 -13.32
C ASP A 49 -7.06 -45.45 -14.14
N ARG A 50 -7.39 -46.39 -15.06
CA ARG A 50 -8.59 -46.23 -15.88
C ARG A 50 -9.82 -46.53 -15.05
N LEU A 51 -10.72 -45.56 -14.97
CA LEU A 51 -12.04 -45.75 -14.36
C LEU A 51 -12.83 -46.81 -15.14
N ASP A 52 -13.14 -47.92 -14.47
CA ASP A 52 -14.08 -48.88 -14.96
C ASP A 52 -15.50 -48.42 -14.67
N TYR A 53 -16.09 -47.69 -15.65
CA TYR A 53 -17.48 -47.17 -15.48
C TYR A 53 -18.50 -48.24 -15.17
N LEU A 54 -18.33 -49.49 -15.64
CA LEU A 54 -19.17 -50.58 -15.31
C LEU A 54 -19.05 -51.03 -13.84
N ALA A 55 -17.85 -50.94 -13.26
CA ALA A 55 -17.65 -51.21 -11.83
C ALA A 55 -18.29 -50.13 -10.92
N GLN A 56 -18.47 -48.88 -11.41
CA GLN A 56 -19.07 -47.79 -10.67
C GLN A 56 -20.57 -47.65 -10.93
N ALA A 57 -21.07 -48.20 -12.02
CA ALA A 57 -22.49 -48.06 -12.41
C ALA A 57 -23.40 -48.78 -11.43
N SER A 58 -24.34 -48.05 -10.86
CA SER A 58 -25.40 -48.55 -9.97
C SER A 58 -26.80 -48.40 -10.54
N LYS A 59 -26.97 -47.54 -11.55
CA LYS A 59 -28.25 -47.28 -12.21
C LYS A 59 -28.03 -47.15 -13.72
N ILE A 60 -29.07 -47.52 -14.49
CA ILE A 60 -29.14 -47.28 -15.93
C ILE A 60 -30.49 -46.63 -16.27
N LYS A 61 -30.43 -45.56 -17.03
CA LYS A 61 -31.57 -44.93 -17.66
C LYS A 61 -31.63 -45.43 -19.10
N VAL A 62 -32.70 -46.12 -19.49
CA VAL A 62 -32.94 -46.58 -20.86
C VAL A 62 -33.99 -45.75 -21.55
N GLU A 63 -33.77 -45.46 -22.84
CA GLU A 63 -34.71 -44.75 -23.71
C GLU A 63 -35.22 -45.70 -24.79
N LEU A 64 -36.52 -45.96 -24.76
CA LEU A 64 -37.22 -46.86 -25.66
C LEU A 64 -38.18 -46.06 -26.53
N ILE A 65 -38.27 -46.36 -27.83
CA ILE A 65 -39.24 -45.75 -28.73
C ILE A 65 -40.26 -46.80 -29.17
N ARG A 66 -41.55 -46.48 -29.04
CA ARG A 66 -42.66 -47.24 -29.58
C ARG A 66 -43.74 -46.27 -30.11
N ASP A 67 -44.20 -46.51 -31.33
CA ASP A 67 -45.24 -45.66 -31.96
C ASP A 67 -44.96 -44.17 -31.90
N GLU A 68 -43.69 -43.78 -32.20
CA GLU A 68 -43.17 -42.40 -32.13
C GLU A 68 -43.11 -41.78 -30.71
N GLN A 69 -43.45 -42.52 -29.69
CA GLN A 69 -43.37 -42.09 -28.31
C GLN A 69 -42.10 -42.62 -27.62
N THR A 70 -41.40 -41.73 -26.93
CA THR A 70 -40.18 -42.08 -26.16
C THR A 70 -40.57 -42.42 -24.72
N ILE A 71 -40.24 -43.61 -24.27
CA ILE A 71 -40.38 -44.10 -22.89
C ILE A 71 -38.98 -44.08 -22.26
N SER A 72 -38.82 -43.31 -21.20
CA SER A 72 -37.54 -43.20 -20.46
C SER A 72 -37.72 -43.76 -19.05
N GLN A 73 -36.90 -44.76 -18.68
CA GLN A 73 -36.97 -45.41 -17.35
C GLN A 73 -35.61 -45.59 -16.75
N THR A 74 -35.49 -45.30 -15.46
CA THR A 74 -34.27 -45.52 -14.68
C THR A 74 -34.38 -46.81 -13.88
N LEU A 75 -33.45 -47.72 -14.08
CA LEU A 75 -33.39 -49.05 -13.48
C LEU A 75 -32.14 -49.19 -12.62
N THR A 76 -32.20 -49.93 -11.52
CA THR A 76 -31.05 -50.27 -10.71
C THR A 76 -30.24 -51.34 -11.40
N LEU A 77 -28.91 -51.27 -11.26
CA LEU A 77 -27.96 -52.29 -11.74
C LEU A 77 -27.44 -53.15 -10.60
N SER A 78 -27.32 -54.41 -10.84
CA SER A 78 -26.69 -55.38 -9.92
C SER A 78 -25.65 -56.17 -10.67
N GLY A 79 -24.47 -56.38 -10.08
CA GLY A 79 -23.43 -57.28 -10.63
C GLY A 79 -23.78 -58.70 -10.26
N GLY A 80 -23.58 -59.66 -11.23
CA GLY A 80 -23.51 -61.05 -10.91
C GLY A 80 -22.23 -61.37 -10.15
N GLU A 81 -22.15 -62.49 -9.40
CA GLU A 81 -20.97 -62.92 -8.64
C GLU A 81 -19.70 -63.09 -9.45
N ASN A 82 -19.75 -62.99 -10.76
CA ASN A 82 -18.61 -63.05 -11.67
C ASN A 82 -18.54 -61.83 -12.60
N PRO A 83 -17.48 -60.93 -12.49
CA PRO A 83 -17.34 -59.72 -13.32
C PRO A 83 -17.24 -59.99 -14.82
N GLU A 84 -16.98 -61.23 -15.28
CA GLU A 84 -16.96 -61.61 -16.68
C GLU A 84 -18.38 -61.60 -17.34
N PHE A 85 -19.46 -61.58 -16.53
CA PHE A 85 -20.83 -61.68 -17.06
C PHE A 85 -21.58 -60.30 -17.13
N GLY A 86 -20.87 -59.20 -16.87
CA GLY A 86 -21.48 -57.86 -16.95
C GLY A 86 -22.52 -57.53 -15.85
N LEU A 87 -23.10 -56.31 -15.95
CA LEU A 87 -24.14 -55.84 -15.03
C LEU A 87 -25.54 -56.20 -15.57
N ARG A 88 -26.47 -56.43 -14.66
CA ARG A 88 -27.89 -56.66 -15.01
C ARG A 88 -28.79 -55.58 -14.38
N SER A 89 -29.76 -55.07 -15.17
CA SER A 89 -30.79 -54.17 -14.63
C SER A 89 -31.85 -54.91 -13.82
N SER A 90 -32.54 -54.14 -12.96
CA SER A 90 -33.84 -54.61 -12.49
C SER A 90 -34.80 -54.82 -13.68
N LYS A 91 -35.83 -55.65 -13.49
CA LYS A 91 -36.81 -55.96 -14.55
C LYS A 91 -37.69 -54.77 -14.80
N LEU A 92 -37.88 -54.40 -16.07
CA LEU A 92 -38.85 -53.39 -16.54
C LEU A 92 -40.06 -54.07 -17.11
N GLN A 93 -41.25 -53.70 -16.65
CA GLN A 93 -42.56 -54.19 -17.14
C GLN A 93 -43.02 -53.32 -18.31
N LEU A 94 -43.34 -53.93 -19.43
CA LEU A 94 -43.77 -53.27 -20.66
C LEU A 94 -44.96 -54.01 -21.27
N LEU A 95 -45.78 -53.30 -22.07
CA LEU A 95 -46.79 -53.91 -22.91
C LEU A 95 -46.15 -54.78 -23.97
N PRO A 96 -46.80 -55.95 -24.33
CA PRO A 96 -46.26 -56.75 -25.43
C PRO A 96 -46.22 -55.98 -26.75
N GLY A 97 -45.16 -56.19 -27.51
CA GLY A 97 -44.91 -55.53 -28.77
C GLY A 97 -43.41 -55.26 -29.04
N GLU A 98 -43.14 -54.50 -30.10
CA GLU A 98 -41.81 -54.16 -30.52
C GLU A 98 -41.44 -52.78 -30.04
N TYR A 99 -40.24 -52.66 -29.48
CA TYR A 99 -39.63 -51.39 -29.03
C TYR A 99 -38.27 -51.20 -29.70
N GLN A 100 -37.97 -49.98 -30.03
CA GLN A 100 -36.65 -49.61 -30.46
C GLN A 100 -35.90 -49.05 -29.26
N VAL A 101 -34.70 -49.58 -28.96
CA VAL A 101 -33.83 -49.05 -27.91
C VAL A 101 -33.04 -47.88 -28.53
N ALA A 102 -33.39 -46.64 -28.14
CA ALA A 102 -32.78 -45.45 -28.68
C ALA A 102 -31.39 -45.18 -28.07
N GLY A 103 -31.25 -45.49 -26.78
CA GLY A 103 -30.00 -45.29 -26.07
C GLY A 103 -30.12 -45.58 -24.59
N PHE A 104 -28.97 -45.44 -23.87
CA PHE A 104 -28.96 -45.56 -22.42
C PHE A 104 -27.94 -44.66 -21.78
N THR A 105 -28.11 -44.36 -20.50
CA THR A 105 -27.17 -43.59 -19.69
C THR A 105 -26.89 -44.32 -18.40
N LEU A 106 -25.62 -44.43 -18.01
CA LEU A 106 -25.17 -45.03 -16.75
C LEU A 106 -24.96 -43.96 -15.68
N PHE A 107 -25.33 -44.27 -14.45
CA PHE A 107 -25.14 -43.42 -13.28
C PHE A 107 -24.51 -44.21 -12.14
N ASP A 108 -23.75 -43.51 -11.28
CA ASP A 108 -23.23 -44.03 -10.03
C ASP A 108 -24.32 -44.10 -8.94
N ALA A 109 -23.94 -44.45 -7.70
CA ALA A 109 -24.84 -44.56 -6.55
C ALA A 109 -25.44 -43.22 -6.11
N VAL A 110 -24.80 -42.09 -6.46
CA VAL A 110 -25.19 -40.70 -6.09
C VAL A 110 -25.81 -39.93 -7.26
N ASP A 111 -26.19 -40.65 -8.33
CA ASP A 111 -26.84 -40.13 -9.55
C ASP A 111 -25.94 -39.25 -10.43
N THR A 112 -24.62 -39.42 -10.33
CA THR A 112 -23.67 -38.81 -11.28
C THR A 112 -23.66 -39.61 -12.58
N GLU A 113 -23.79 -38.92 -13.72
CA GLU A 113 -23.70 -39.54 -15.04
C GLU A 113 -22.30 -40.05 -15.31
N LEU A 114 -22.16 -41.33 -15.57
CA LEU A 114 -20.88 -41.99 -15.88
C LEU A 114 -20.58 -42.03 -17.39
N THR A 115 -21.57 -42.49 -18.16
CA THR A 115 -21.43 -42.59 -19.62
C THR A 115 -22.79 -42.77 -20.29
N ARG A 116 -22.85 -42.48 -21.60
CA ARG A 116 -24.00 -42.76 -22.46
C ARG A 116 -23.59 -43.75 -23.55
N GLY A 117 -24.48 -44.62 -23.89
CA GLY A 117 -24.34 -45.54 -25.00
C GLY A 117 -25.50 -45.40 -26.00
N GLN A 118 -25.20 -45.59 -27.26
CA GLN A 118 -26.25 -45.82 -28.27
C GLN A 118 -26.56 -47.29 -28.40
N ALA A 119 -27.78 -47.65 -28.52
CA ALA A 119 -28.12 -49.02 -28.78
C ALA A 119 -27.92 -49.35 -30.26
N SER A 120 -27.58 -50.60 -30.56
CA SER A 120 -27.26 -51.09 -31.87
C SER A 120 -28.46 -51.12 -32.88
N GLY A 121 -29.53 -50.41 -32.60
CA GLY A 121 -30.70 -50.35 -33.49
C GLY A 121 -31.50 -51.68 -33.56
N GLN A 122 -31.17 -52.65 -32.75
CA GLN A 122 -31.95 -53.88 -32.68
C GLN A 122 -33.28 -53.68 -32.01
N ILE A 123 -34.29 -54.31 -32.58
CA ILE A 123 -35.66 -54.26 -32.06
C ILE A 123 -35.76 -55.18 -30.82
N LEU A 124 -36.29 -54.64 -29.75
CA LEU A 124 -36.63 -55.33 -28.52
C LEU A 124 -38.08 -55.83 -28.60
N SER A 125 -38.26 -57.14 -28.72
CA SER A 125 -39.60 -57.75 -28.73
C SER A 125 -39.99 -58.20 -27.33
N ILE A 126 -41.14 -57.65 -26.83
CA ILE A 126 -41.73 -58.02 -25.54
C ILE A 126 -42.88 -58.99 -25.75
N ILE A 127 -42.78 -60.18 -25.12
CA ILE A 127 -43.73 -61.24 -25.19
C ILE A 127 -44.58 -61.23 -23.90
N SER A 128 -45.92 -61.36 -24.06
CA SER A 128 -46.83 -61.41 -22.92
C SER A 128 -46.45 -62.56 -21.94
N GLY A 129 -46.33 -62.25 -20.65
CA GLY A 129 -45.92 -63.15 -19.58
C GLY A 129 -44.44 -63.63 -19.65
N GLY A 130 -43.64 -63.19 -20.62
CA GLY A 130 -42.23 -63.57 -20.83
C GLY A 130 -41.25 -62.59 -20.24
N LEU A 131 -40.01 -63.09 -20.05
CA LEU A 131 -38.83 -62.26 -19.73
C LEU A 131 -37.93 -62.22 -20.97
N THR A 132 -37.73 -61.03 -21.53
CA THR A 132 -36.76 -60.76 -22.59
C THR A 132 -35.47 -60.24 -21.96
N VAL A 133 -34.34 -60.85 -22.31
CA VAL A 133 -33.03 -60.30 -21.93
C VAL A 133 -32.42 -59.62 -23.15
N TYR A 134 -32.08 -58.35 -22.97
CA TYR A 134 -31.54 -57.49 -24.02
C TYR A 134 -30.12 -57.12 -23.68
N ASP A 135 -29.17 -57.46 -24.60
CA ASP A 135 -27.78 -57.18 -24.42
C ASP A 135 -27.42 -55.74 -24.90
N LEU A 136 -26.82 -54.97 -24.01
CA LEU A 136 -26.33 -53.63 -24.31
C LEU A 136 -24.82 -53.63 -24.21
N THR A 137 -24.16 -53.13 -25.24
CA THR A 137 -22.69 -52.89 -25.20
C THR A 137 -22.47 -51.42 -24.77
N ALA A 138 -21.71 -51.23 -23.68
CA ALA A 138 -21.28 -49.91 -23.26
C ALA A 138 -19.96 -49.61 -23.98
N ASP A 139 -19.96 -48.56 -24.76
CA ASP A 139 -18.74 -47.95 -25.25
C ASP A 139 -18.02 -47.30 -24.05
N VAL A 140 -16.86 -47.83 -23.72
CA VAL A 140 -16.07 -47.43 -22.53
C VAL A 140 -15.07 -46.35 -23.00
N ALA A 141 -15.49 -45.39 -23.75
CA ALA A 141 -14.64 -44.23 -24.03
C ALA A 141 -14.35 -43.47 -22.73
N PRO A 142 -13.09 -43.14 -22.43
CA PRO A 142 -12.72 -42.33 -21.32
C PRO A 142 -13.47 -40.99 -21.42
N ARG A 143 -13.94 -40.49 -20.29
CA ARG A 143 -14.72 -39.23 -20.22
C ARG A 143 -14.13 -38.28 -19.19
N GLY A 144 -14.13 -37.00 -19.53
CA GLY A 144 -13.82 -35.95 -18.61
C GLY A 144 -15.01 -34.99 -18.41
N THR A 145 -14.80 -33.99 -17.64
CA THR A 145 -15.80 -32.94 -17.44
C THR A 145 -15.30 -31.61 -18.00
N VAL A 146 -16.23 -30.77 -18.43
CA VAL A 146 -15.92 -29.43 -18.95
C VAL A 146 -16.81 -28.39 -18.29
N ARG A 147 -16.24 -27.27 -17.95
CA ARG A 147 -16.95 -26.08 -17.52
C ARG A 147 -16.60 -24.92 -18.43
N PHE A 148 -17.58 -24.23 -18.97
CA PHE A 148 -17.40 -23.14 -19.88
C PHE A 148 -17.34 -21.80 -19.15
N TYR A 149 -16.37 -20.98 -19.53
CA TYR A 149 -16.19 -19.61 -19.08
C TYR A 149 -16.40 -18.68 -20.29
N LEU A 150 -17.11 -17.60 -20.10
CA LEU A 150 -17.30 -16.60 -21.14
C LEU A 150 -16.13 -15.62 -21.15
N GLU A 151 -15.53 -15.46 -22.31
CA GLU A 151 -14.42 -14.55 -22.58
C GLU A 151 -14.83 -13.56 -23.67
N LYS A 152 -14.41 -12.31 -23.53
CA LYS A 152 -14.64 -11.30 -24.57
C LYS A 152 -13.82 -11.61 -25.81
N ASP A 153 -14.44 -11.57 -27.01
CA ASP A 153 -13.70 -11.70 -28.24
C ASP A 153 -13.06 -10.36 -28.64
N LEU A 154 -11.75 -10.34 -28.52
CA LEU A 154 -10.92 -9.18 -28.83
C LEU A 154 -10.26 -9.26 -30.22
N SER A 155 -10.50 -10.33 -30.99
CA SER A 155 -9.75 -10.65 -32.23
C SER A 155 -10.17 -9.82 -33.45
N GLY A 156 -11.12 -8.92 -33.36
CA GLY A 156 -11.61 -8.14 -34.47
C GLY A 156 -11.65 -6.63 -34.28
N PHE A 157 -11.08 -6.16 -33.17
CA PHE A 157 -11.18 -4.75 -32.83
C PHE A 157 -10.17 -3.90 -33.60
N THR A 158 -10.66 -3.21 -34.57
CA THR A 158 -10.06 -1.99 -35.11
C THR A 158 -10.94 -0.83 -34.60
N PRO A 159 -10.38 0.23 -34.00
CA PRO A 159 -11.19 1.40 -33.62
C PRO A 159 -11.87 1.95 -34.87
N GLN A 160 -13.15 1.63 -35.07
CA GLN A 160 -13.88 2.12 -36.21
C GLN A 160 -14.43 3.51 -35.96
N VAL A 161 -14.08 4.43 -36.82
CA VAL A 161 -14.70 5.72 -36.99
C VAL A 161 -16.13 5.52 -37.47
N LYS A 162 -17.09 5.98 -36.64
CA LYS A 162 -18.50 6.29 -36.95
C LYS A 162 -19.14 5.68 -38.20
N GLY A 163 -20.12 4.81 -38.00
CA GLY A 163 -21.27 4.66 -38.89
C GLY A 163 -21.41 3.28 -39.53
N SER A 164 -22.04 2.33 -38.83
CA SER A 164 -22.81 1.25 -39.48
C SER A 164 -23.77 0.61 -38.44
N ASP A 165 -24.88 0.06 -38.90
CA ASP A 165 -26.02 -0.48 -38.19
C ASP A 165 -25.68 -1.19 -36.90
N ILE A 166 -25.98 -0.52 -35.78
CA ILE A 166 -25.71 -0.99 -34.43
C ILE A 166 -26.79 -2.01 -34.09
N LYS A 167 -26.44 -3.31 -34.10
CA LYS A 167 -27.23 -4.33 -33.41
C LYS A 167 -27.33 -3.97 -31.93
N ARG A 168 -28.46 -4.39 -31.27
CA ARG A 168 -28.61 -4.20 -29.84
C ARG A 168 -27.32 -4.68 -29.10
N GLN A 169 -26.79 -3.81 -28.34
CA GLN A 169 -25.56 -3.99 -27.63
C GLN A 169 -25.91 -4.57 -26.24
N TYR A 170 -25.09 -5.48 -25.73
CA TYR A 170 -25.30 -6.10 -24.43
C TYR A 170 -23.95 -6.25 -23.70
N THR A 171 -24.02 -6.37 -22.38
CA THR A 171 -22.87 -6.54 -21.49
C THR A 171 -22.78 -7.98 -20.99
N MET A 172 -21.63 -8.38 -20.42
CA MET A 172 -21.44 -9.75 -19.92
C MET A 172 -22.41 -10.14 -18.82
N ASP A 173 -22.83 -9.18 -17.98
CA ASP A 173 -23.78 -9.39 -16.87
C ASP A 173 -25.22 -9.54 -17.36
N GLU A 174 -25.57 -9.10 -18.60
CA GLU A 174 -26.87 -9.35 -19.20
C GLU A 174 -27.02 -10.81 -19.64
N ILE A 175 -25.95 -11.58 -19.85
CA ILE A 175 -26.04 -12.98 -20.26
C ILE A 175 -26.44 -13.85 -19.07
N SER A 176 -27.65 -14.35 -19.05
CA SER A 176 -28.14 -15.25 -18.02
C SER A 176 -28.16 -16.72 -18.42
N LYS A 177 -28.21 -17.02 -19.73
CA LYS A 177 -28.19 -18.37 -20.29
C LYS A 177 -27.40 -18.41 -21.59
N ILE A 178 -26.79 -19.56 -21.89
CA ILE A 178 -26.09 -19.80 -23.14
C ILE A 178 -26.36 -21.22 -23.67
N ASP A 179 -26.55 -21.33 -24.96
CA ASP A 179 -26.47 -22.59 -25.70
C ASP A 179 -25.08 -22.71 -26.31
N ILE A 180 -24.43 -23.84 -26.11
CA ILE A 180 -23.07 -24.08 -26.67
C ILE A 180 -23.10 -25.35 -27.51
N SER A 181 -22.54 -25.29 -28.70
CA SER A 181 -22.38 -26.42 -29.61
C SER A 181 -20.90 -26.75 -29.77
N VAL A 182 -20.57 -28.03 -29.57
CA VAL A 182 -19.20 -28.52 -29.70
C VAL A 182 -19.11 -29.66 -30.72
N LYS A 183 -17.92 -29.85 -31.29
CA LYS A 183 -17.62 -30.94 -32.21
C LYS A 183 -16.18 -31.41 -32.00
N THR A 184 -15.89 -32.71 -32.21
CA THR A 184 -14.51 -33.19 -32.18
C THR A 184 -13.67 -32.58 -33.31
N THR A 185 -12.39 -32.34 -33.05
CA THR A 185 -11.47 -31.71 -34.02
C THR A 185 -11.21 -32.57 -35.26
N ASP A 186 -11.29 -33.91 -35.07
CA ASP A 186 -11.12 -34.91 -36.16
C ASP A 186 -12.35 -35.01 -37.09
N GLY A 187 -13.45 -34.36 -36.72
CA GLY A 187 -14.69 -34.33 -37.49
C GLY A 187 -15.47 -35.66 -37.47
N THR A 188 -15.05 -36.65 -36.70
CA THR A 188 -15.67 -37.99 -36.65
C THR A 188 -16.93 -38.05 -35.79
N ALA A 189 -17.05 -37.20 -34.79
CA ALA A 189 -18.26 -37.18 -33.93
C ALA A 189 -19.30 -36.20 -34.47
N GLN A 190 -20.55 -36.53 -34.18
CA GLN A 190 -21.65 -35.61 -34.41
C GLN A 190 -21.59 -34.40 -33.50
N ARG A 191 -22.12 -33.29 -33.95
CA ARG A 191 -22.26 -32.08 -33.14
C ARG A 191 -23.07 -32.37 -31.87
N THR A 192 -22.54 -31.94 -30.72
CA THR A 192 -23.23 -32.02 -29.44
C THR A 192 -23.69 -30.62 -29.04
N ASP A 193 -25.00 -30.44 -28.78
CA ASP A 193 -25.61 -29.20 -28.41
C ASP A 193 -26.02 -29.21 -26.94
N PHE A 194 -25.44 -28.30 -26.15
CA PHE A 194 -25.84 -28.02 -24.78
C PHE A 194 -26.75 -26.81 -24.78
N LYS A 195 -27.97 -26.92 -24.22
CA LYS A 195 -28.96 -25.84 -24.28
C LYS A 195 -29.31 -25.30 -22.89
N GLY A 196 -29.54 -23.98 -22.84
CA GLY A 196 -30.02 -23.30 -21.66
C GLY A 196 -29.09 -23.37 -20.45
N LEU A 197 -27.77 -23.45 -20.68
CA LEU A 197 -26.81 -23.47 -19.62
C LEU A 197 -26.89 -22.16 -18.83
N PRO A 198 -27.19 -22.19 -17.52
CA PRO A 198 -27.23 -20.98 -16.72
C PRO A 198 -25.84 -20.36 -16.61
N VAL A 199 -25.77 -19.05 -16.83
CA VAL A 199 -24.57 -18.24 -16.70
C VAL A 199 -24.71 -17.37 -15.47
N LYS A 200 -23.68 -17.35 -14.65
CA LYS A 200 -23.59 -16.50 -13.47
C LYS A 200 -22.46 -15.51 -13.62
N PHE A 201 -22.83 -14.25 -13.58
CA PHE A 201 -21.87 -13.16 -13.39
C PHE A 201 -21.60 -13.04 -11.89
N LYS A 202 -20.32 -13.15 -11.49
CA LYS A 202 -19.91 -13.08 -10.10
C LYS A 202 -18.91 -11.97 -9.90
N THR A 203 -19.10 -11.21 -8.85
CA THR A 203 -18.09 -10.31 -8.31
C THR A 203 -17.46 -10.97 -7.09
N HIS A 204 -16.15 -11.01 -7.03
CA HIS A 204 -15.41 -11.63 -5.92
C HIS A 204 -14.18 -10.82 -5.58
N PHE A 205 -13.62 -11.07 -4.41
CA PHE A 205 -12.40 -10.37 -3.99
C PHE A 205 -11.17 -10.89 -4.75
N ALA A 206 -10.17 -10.03 -4.96
CA ALA A 206 -8.96 -10.35 -5.71
C ALA A 206 -8.13 -11.51 -5.12
N SER A 207 -8.36 -11.86 -3.85
CA SER A 207 -7.78 -13.05 -3.21
C SER A 207 -8.44 -14.36 -3.60
N GLN A 208 -9.48 -14.34 -4.42
CA GLN A 208 -10.27 -15.50 -4.81
C GLN A 208 -10.14 -15.75 -6.32
N ASP A 209 -10.12 -17.03 -6.71
CA ASP A 209 -10.22 -17.40 -8.12
C ASP A 209 -11.65 -17.22 -8.65
N SER A 210 -11.87 -17.46 -9.95
CA SER A 210 -13.18 -17.38 -10.59
C SER A 210 -14.26 -18.29 -9.95
N ASP A 211 -13.84 -19.27 -9.17
CA ASP A 211 -14.70 -20.21 -8.45
C ASP A 211 -14.93 -19.79 -6.99
N GLY A 212 -14.31 -18.69 -6.53
CA GLY A 212 -14.45 -18.16 -5.17
C GLY A 212 -13.54 -18.85 -4.13
N ASN A 213 -12.54 -19.64 -4.56
CA ASN A 213 -11.58 -20.24 -3.67
C ASN A 213 -10.45 -19.25 -3.35
N GLU A 214 -9.99 -19.21 -2.10
CA GLU A 214 -8.87 -18.36 -1.70
C GLU A 214 -7.59 -18.75 -2.43
N GLN A 215 -7.02 -17.81 -3.17
CA GLN A 215 -5.66 -17.92 -3.68
C GLN A 215 -4.69 -17.37 -2.64
N GLN A 216 -3.59 -18.09 -2.41
CA GLN A 216 -2.44 -17.60 -1.63
C GLN A 216 -1.70 -16.50 -2.42
N SER A 217 -2.34 -15.40 -2.74
CA SER A 217 -1.68 -14.23 -3.29
C SER A 217 -1.67 -13.17 -2.20
N GLY A 218 -0.50 -12.64 -1.87
CA GLY A 218 -0.34 -11.52 -0.94
C GLY A 218 -0.92 -10.20 -1.45
N LYS A 219 -2.11 -10.23 -2.06
CA LYS A 219 -2.80 -9.05 -2.57
C LYS A 219 -3.56 -8.34 -1.45
N PRO A 220 -3.60 -7.01 -1.46
CA PRO A 220 -4.36 -6.24 -0.49
C PRO A 220 -5.84 -6.63 -0.49
N SER A 221 -6.42 -6.79 0.68
CA SER A 221 -7.85 -7.00 0.86
C SER A 221 -8.61 -5.76 0.39
N GLY A 222 -9.49 -5.90 -0.62
CA GLY A 222 -10.38 -4.81 -1.04
C GLY A 222 -10.64 -4.70 -2.54
N TYR A 223 -9.85 -5.36 -3.39
CA TYR A 223 -10.11 -5.39 -4.83
C TYR A 223 -11.26 -6.34 -5.15
N GLN A 224 -12.21 -5.87 -5.94
CA GLN A 224 -13.29 -6.69 -6.48
C GLN A 224 -13.02 -7.02 -7.95
N THR A 225 -13.29 -8.26 -8.33
CA THR A 225 -13.21 -8.75 -9.70
C THR A 225 -14.53 -9.35 -10.14
N SER A 226 -14.73 -9.51 -11.44
CA SER A 226 -15.93 -10.11 -11.97
C SER A 226 -15.59 -11.22 -12.97
N SER A 227 -16.43 -12.23 -13.04
CA SER A 227 -16.32 -13.32 -14.02
C SER A 227 -17.70 -13.82 -14.42
N SER A 228 -17.80 -14.32 -15.65
CA SER A 228 -18.99 -14.99 -16.15
C SER A 228 -18.70 -16.45 -16.42
N VAL A 229 -19.45 -17.35 -15.79
CA VAL A 229 -19.21 -18.78 -15.85
C VAL A 229 -20.51 -19.54 -16.01
N CYS A 230 -20.50 -20.59 -16.84
CA CYS A 230 -21.59 -21.54 -16.86
C CYS A 230 -21.58 -22.36 -15.58
N ASP A 231 -22.70 -22.29 -14.85
CA ASP A 231 -22.82 -22.95 -13.53
C ASP A 231 -22.94 -24.48 -13.62
N THR A 232 -23.00 -25.02 -14.83
CA THR A 232 -23.14 -26.44 -15.09
C THR A 232 -21.81 -27.06 -15.53
N ILE A 233 -21.45 -28.14 -14.87
CA ILE A 233 -20.35 -29.02 -15.29
C ILE A 233 -20.92 -30.08 -16.22
N LEU A 234 -20.36 -30.21 -17.42
CA LEU A 234 -20.82 -31.11 -18.45
C LEU A 234 -19.84 -32.25 -18.66
N SER A 235 -20.33 -33.44 -18.99
CA SER A 235 -19.51 -34.61 -19.28
C SER A 235 -19.38 -34.85 -20.79
N LEU A 236 -18.16 -34.96 -21.30
CA LEU A 236 -17.84 -35.30 -22.68
C LEU A 236 -16.86 -36.48 -22.75
N PRO A 237 -16.89 -37.31 -23.83
CA PRO A 237 -15.80 -38.24 -24.08
C PRO A 237 -14.45 -37.53 -24.11
N ALA A 238 -13.40 -38.22 -23.68
CA ALA A 238 -12.03 -37.66 -23.75
C ALA A 238 -11.64 -37.44 -25.21
N GLY A 239 -10.99 -36.31 -25.51
CA GLY A 239 -10.57 -35.94 -26.85
C GLY A 239 -10.52 -34.44 -27.05
N ASP A 240 -10.14 -34.01 -28.23
CA ASP A 240 -10.05 -32.61 -28.63
C ASP A 240 -11.33 -32.12 -29.27
N TYR A 241 -11.81 -30.99 -28.81
CA TYR A 241 -13.06 -30.41 -29.23
C TYR A 241 -12.91 -28.96 -29.71
N ASN A 242 -13.78 -28.58 -30.66
CA ASN A 242 -14.00 -27.17 -31.03
C ASN A 242 -15.36 -26.71 -30.53
N VAL A 243 -15.44 -25.49 -30.03
CA VAL A 243 -16.72 -24.79 -29.87
C VAL A 243 -17.11 -24.25 -31.24
N VAL A 244 -18.15 -24.84 -31.86
CA VAL A 244 -18.56 -24.49 -33.23
C VAL A 244 -19.64 -23.43 -33.31
N ALA A 245 -20.42 -23.26 -32.26
CA ALA A 245 -21.43 -22.21 -32.20
C ALA A 245 -21.91 -21.96 -30.77
N TYR A 246 -22.46 -20.76 -30.53
CA TYR A 246 -23.23 -20.47 -29.33
C TYR A 246 -24.42 -19.56 -29.62
N LYS A 247 -25.36 -19.53 -28.65
CA LYS A 247 -26.46 -18.54 -28.57
C LYS A 247 -26.53 -18.05 -27.11
N SER A 248 -26.50 -16.74 -26.90
CA SER A 248 -26.65 -16.14 -25.57
C SER A 248 -28.03 -15.50 -25.39
N TYR A 249 -28.53 -15.54 -24.16
CA TYR A 249 -29.89 -15.07 -23.82
C TYR A 249 -29.83 -14.27 -22.52
N ASP A 250 -30.67 -13.25 -22.40
CA ASP A 250 -30.86 -12.49 -21.16
C ASP A 250 -31.74 -13.25 -20.14
N VAL A 251 -32.04 -12.61 -19.00
CA VAL A 251 -32.82 -13.16 -17.91
C VAL A 251 -34.28 -13.45 -18.35
N GLU A 252 -34.82 -12.73 -19.33
CA GLU A 252 -36.17 -12.89 -19.89
C GLU A 252 -36.20 -13.95 -20.99
N GLY A 253 -35.05 -14.47 -21.39
CA GLY A 253 -34.90 -15.46 -22.45
C GLY A 253 -34.87 -14.83 -23.85
N VAL A 254 -34.62 -13.51 -23.96
CA VAL A 254 -34.47 -12.83 -25.25
C VAL A 254 -33.08 -13.17 -25.80
N LEU A 255 -33.05 -13.57 -27.08
CA LEU A 255 -31.79 -13.87 -27.77
C LEU A 255 -30.92 -12.59 -27.90
N LEU A 256 -29.73 -12.59 -27.27
CA LEU A 256 -28.79 -11.52 -27.38
C LEU A 256 -27.88 -11.66 -28.59
N GLU A 257 -27.30 -12.86 -28.79
CA GLU A 257 -26.39 -13.12 -29.88
C GLU A 257 -26.48 -14.58 -30.39
N THR A 258 -26.21 -14.78 -31.68
CA THR A 258 -25.91 -16.09 -32.27
C THR A 258 -24.57 -15.98 -33.00
N ARG A 259 -23.62 -16.84 -32.64
CA ARG A 259 -22.31 -16.90 -33.33
C ARG A 259 -22.01 -18.32 -33.77
N THR A 260 -21.43 -18.43 -34.94
CA THR A 260 -20.84 -19.65 -35.49
C THR A 260 -19.35 -19.40 -35.74
N PHE A 261 -18.51 -20.32 -35.29
CA PHE A 261 -17.06 -20.24 -35.47
C PHE A 261 -16.65 -21.10 -36.68
N ASP A 262 -15.78 -20.55 -37.50
CA ASP A 262 -15.18 -21.25 -38.64
C ASP A 262 -13.74 -21.67 -38.32
N LYS A 263 -12.76 -20.83 -38.69
CA LYS A 263 -11.31 -21.12 -38.54
C LYS A 263 -10.77 -20.72 -37.16
N ASP A 264 -11.45 -19.85 -36.47
CA ASP A 264 -11.11 -19.29 -35.14
C ASP A 264 -11.86 -19.99 -34.00
N ALA A 265 -12.42 -21.15 -34.25
CA ALA A 265 -13.14 -21.93 -33.24
C ALA A 265 -12.24 -22.24 -32.02
N PRO A 266 -12.67 -21.90 -30.79
CA PRO A 266 -11.93 -22.25 -29.59
C PRO A 266 -11.75 -23.77 -29.48
N VAL A 267 -10.50 -24.20 -29.28
CA VAL A 267 -10.14 -25.63 -29.12
C VAL A 267 -9.90 -25.91 -27.65
N PHE A 268 -10.40 -27.04 -27.16
CA PHE A 268 -10.11 -27.50 -25.81
C PHE A 268 -9.99 -29.04 -25.78
N GLU A 269 -9.14 -29.51 -24.87
CA GLU A 269 -8.95 -30.94 -24.65
C GLU A 269 -9.77 -31.38 -23.43
N VAL A 270 -10.53 -32.45 -23.58
CA VAL A 270 -11.18 -33.12 -22.46
C VAL A 270 -10.34 -34.34 -22.09
N ALA A 271 -9.62 -34.23 -20.98
CA ALA A 271 -8.81 -35.32 -20.46
C ALA A 271 -9.65 -36.25 -19.58
N ASP A 272 -9.28 -37.54 -19.58
CA ASP A 272 -9.97 -38.58 -18.81
C ASP A 272 -10.00 -38.21 -17.32
N ASN A 273 -11.22 -38.21 -16.74
CA ASN A 273 -11.47 -37.93 -15.33
C ASN A 273 -10.93 -36.58 -14.80
N GLN A 274 -10.77 -35.58 -15.67
CA GLN A 274 -10.34 -34.24 -15.28
C GLN A 274 -11.44 -33.20 -15.60
N LEU A 275 -11.41 -32.10 -14.85
CA LEU A 275 -12.24 -30.93 -15.14
C LEU A 275 -11.45 -30.00 -16.07
N THR A 276 -11.93 -29.87 -17.28
CA THR A 276 -11.41 -28.90 -18.26
C THR A 276 -12.17 -27.58 -18.12
N LYS A 277 -11.43 -26.50 -18.00
CA LYS A 277 -11.96 -25.13 -18.09
C LYS A 277 -11.84 -24.64 -19.53
N SER A 278 -12.96 -24.53 -20.26
CA SER A 278 -12.97 -24.09 -21.64
C SER A 278 -13.54 -22.70 -21.76
N LYS A 279 -12.89 -21.85 -22.55
CA LYS A 279 -13.29 -20.46 -22.79
C LYS A 279 -14.13 -20.34 -24.07
N VAL A 280 -15.26 -19.68 -23.97
CA VAL A 280 -16.12 -19.35 -25.11
C VAL A 280 -16.04 -17.85 -25.36
N LYS A 281 -15.54 -17.48 -26.54
CA LYS A 281 -15.42 -16.07 -26.94
C LYS A 281 -16.78 -15.53 -27.34
N VAL A 282 -17.28 -14.54 -26.60
CA VAL A 282 -18.54 -13.83 -26.89
C VAL A 282 -18.23 -12.42 -27.41
N THR A 283 -18.98 -12.02 -28.43
CA THR A 283 -18.87 -10.69 -29.01
C THR A 283 -19.71 -9.72 -28.19
N LEU A 284 -19.03 -8.80 -27.51
CA LEU A 284 -19.66 -7.72 -26.78
C LEU A 284 -19.63 -6.45 -27.61
N ASN A 285 -20.46 -5.51 -27.23
CA ASN A 285 -20.58 -4.27 -27.94
C ASN A 285 -19.29 -3.40 -27.86
N GLU A 286 -18.83 -2.91 -29.01
CA GLU A 286 -17.69 -1.98 -29.13
C GLU A 286 -17.93 -0.62 -28.46
N ALA A 287 -19.16 -0.19 -28.25
CA ALA A 287 -19.51 1.05 -27.56
C ALA A 287 -19.59 0.92 -26.04
N ASP A 288 -19.45 -0.29 -25.50
CA ASP A 288 -19.37 -0.45 -24.06
C ASP A 288 -18.08 0.20 -23.53
N SER A 289 -18.27 1.23 -22.71
CA SER A 289 -17.18 2.00 -22.13
C SER A 289 -16.20 1.16 -21.29
N TYR A 290 -16.67 0.04 -20.76
CA TYR A 290 -15.87 -0.95 -20.05
C TYR A 290 -14.90 -1.69 -20.99
N ILE A 291 -15.35 -2.05 -22.18
CA ILE A 291 -14.46 -2.67 -23.20
C ILE A 291 -13.46 -1.65 -23.71
N GLN A 292 -13.84 -0.39 -23.84
CA GLN A 292 -12.92 0.68 -24.24
C GLN A 292 -11.79 0.85 -23.23
N ASP A 293 -12.08 0.73 -21.93
CA ASP A 293 -11.04 0.76 -20.90
C ASP A 293 -10.05 -0.40 -21.06
N TYR A 294 -10.52 -1.59 -21.38
CA TYR A 294 -9.64 -2.74 -21.67
C TYR A 294 -8.67 -2.45 -22.82
N TYR A 295 -9.20 -1.95 -23.92
CA TYR A 295 -8.33 -1.62 -25.06
C TYR A 295 -7.36 -0.50 -24.72
N ALA A 296 -7.80 0.46 -23.92
CA ALA A 296 -6.92 1.51 -23.44
C ALA A 296 -5.76 0.93 -22.61
N LEU A 297 -6.05 0.01 -21.69
CA LEU A 297 -5.02 -0.67 -20.89
C LEU A 297 -4.06 -1.49 -21.76
N TYR A 298 -4.58 -2.23 -22.74
CA TYR A 298 -3.74 -2.99 -23.66
C TYR A 298 -2.82 -2.08 -24.51
N ALA A 299 -3.36 -0.97 -25.02
CA ALA A 299 -2.59 0.01 -25.79
C ALA A 299 -1.54 0.72 -24.92
N ILE A 300 -1.86 1.03 -23.65
CA ILE A 300 -0.91 1.57 -22.67
C ILE A 300 0.20 0.57 -22.40
N TRP A 301 -0.14 -0.69 -22.10
CA TRP A 301 0.81 -1.76 -21.87
C TRP A 301 1.78 -1.92 -23.02
N LYS A 302 1.27 -1.99 -24.27
CA LYS A 302 2.13 -2.07 -25.46
C LYS A 302 3.01 -0.85 -25.68
N ALA A 303 2.46 0.35 -25.48
CA ALA A 303 3.19 1.61 -25.70
C ALA A 303 4.27 1.85 -24.63
N LEU A 304 4.09 1.29 -23.44
CA LEU A 304 5.01 1.40 -22.31
C LEU A 304 5.91 0.17 -22.15
N ASP A 305 6.11 -0.63 -23.22
CA ASP A 305 6.97 -1.81 -23.21
C ASP A 305 6.54 -2.91 -22.23
N GLY A 306 5.24 -3.13 -22.15
CA GLY A 306 4.60 -4.01 -21.17
C GLY A 306 5.12 -5.46 -21.19
N GLU A 307 5.60 -5.97 -22.33
CA GLU A 307 6.19 -7.31 -22.44
C GLU A 307 7.43 -7.47 -21.55
N HIS A 308 8.11 -6.37 -21.20
CA HIS A 308 9.31 -6.34 -20.36
C HIS A 308 9.06 -5.79 -18.95
N TRP A 309 7.82 -5.52 -18.58
CA TRP A 309 7.53 -5.07 -17.22
C TRP A 309 7.92 -6.13 -16.20
N TYR A 310 8.57 -5.66 -15.16
CA TYR A 310 9.02 -6.51 -14.06
C TYR A 310 8.81 -5.73 -12.75
N TYR A 311 7.78 -6.10 -12.00
CA TYR A 311 7.43 -5.39 -10.76
C TYR A 311 8.49 -5.60 -9.67
N GLU A 312 8.96 -4.51 -9.06
CA GLU A 312 9.95 -4.49 -7.98
C GLU A 312 9.42 -3.75 -6.73
N GLY A 313 8.20 -3.99 -6.30
CA GLY A 313 7.60 -3.37 -5.13
C GLY A 313 7.11 -4.37 -4.08
N GLU A 314 6.47 -3.88 -3.04
CA GLU A 314 5.98 -4.70 -1.91
C GLU A 314 4.50 -5.11 -2.05
N ASN A 315 3.70 -4.39 -2.88
CA ASN A 315 2.25 -4.62 -2.99
C ASN A 315 1.86 -5.89 -3.77
N TRP A 316 2.72 -6.38 -4.66
CA TRP A 316 2.50 -7.59 -5.47
C TRP A 316 3.77 -8.43 -5.51
N PRO A 317 3.68 -9.72 -5.88
CA PRO A 317 4.86 -10.56 -6.04
C PRO A 317 5.87 -9.95 -7.02
N VAL A 318 7.14 -10.00 -6.67
CA VAL A 318 8.23 -9.55 -7.56
C VAL A 318 8.15 -10.25 -8.91
N GLY A 319 8.29 -9.49 -9.99
CA GLY A 319 8.15 -9.98 -11.35
C GLY A 319 6.70 -10.04 -11.87
N SER A 320 5.72 -9.56 -11.10
CA SER A 320 4.33 -9.45 -11.58
C SER A 320 4.22 -8.57 -12.83
N ASN A 321 3.35 -8.99 -13.75
CA ASN A 321 3.01 -8.27 -14.98
C ASN A 321 1.54 -8.53 -15.33
N TRP A 322 0.99 -7.77 -16.25
CA TRP A 322 -0.35 -8.02 -16.76
C TRP A 322 -0.35 -9.22 -17.73
N ASP A 323 -1.38 -10.06 -17.62
CA ASP A 323 -1.59 -11.22 -18.46
C ASP A 323 -2.90 -11.09 -19.24
N PHE A 324 -2.80 -10.64 -20.50
CA PHE A 324 -3.95 -10.48 -21.40
C PHE A 324 -4.49 -11.80 -21.95
N ASN A 325 -3.86 -12.96 -21.62
CA ASN A 325 -4.39 -14.28 -21.92
C ASN A 325 -5.35 -14.78 -20.84
N LYS A 326 -5.36 -14.13 -19.67
CA LYS A 326 -6.35 -14.40 -18.63
C LYS A 326 -7.69 -13.80 -18.99
N ASP A 327 -8.73 -14.29 -18.33
CA ASP A 327 -10.09 -13.85 -18.52
C ASP A 327 -10.20 -12.31 -18.35
N PRO A 328 -10.66 -11.57 -19.37
CA PRO A 328 -10.73 -10.12 -19.31
C PRO A 328 -11.74 -9.57 -18.30
N ASP A 329 -12.67 -10.36 -17.85
CA ASP A 329 -13.59 -9.94 -16.77
C ASP A 329 -12.93 -9.90 -15.39
N LEU A 330 -11.66 -10.30 -15.30
CA LEU A 330 -10.85 -10.28 -14.09
C LEU A 330 -9.86 -9.11 -14.05
N TRP A 331 -10.22 -7.93 -14.56
CA TRP A 331 -9.34 -6.76 -14.54
C TRP A 331 -8.85 -6.37 -13.17
N GLY A 332 -9.68 -6.51 -12.15
CA GLY A 332 -9.29 -6.26 -10.78
C GLY A 332 -8.22 -7.22 -10.25
N ASP A 333 -7.91 -8.30 -10.98
CA ASP A 333 -6.82 -9.22 -10.66
C ASP A 333 -5.48 -8.81 -11.28
N GLN A 334 -5.47 -7.80 -12.14
CA GLN A 334 -4.23 -7.30 -12.70
C GLN A 334 -3.55 -6.39 -11.67
N PRO A 335 -2.24 -6.56 -11.45
CA PRO A 335 -1.51 -5.72 -10.50
C PRO A 335 -1.60 -4.25 -10.90
N GLY A 336 -1.93 -3.38 -9.95
CA GLY A 336 -2.07 -1.94 -10.15
C GLY A 336 -3.39 -1.48 -10.77
N VAL A 337 -4.35 -2.36 -11.06
CA VAL A 337 -5.67 -1.99 -11.61
C VAL A 337 -6.76 -2.16 -10.57
N GLN A 338 -7.55 -1.11 -10.35
CA GLN A 338 -8.77 -1.16 -9.54
C GLN A 338 -9.97 -0.70 -10.36
N LEU A 339 -11.09 -1.39 -10.22
CA LEU A 339 -12.31 -1.10 -10.95
C LEU A 339 -13.39 -0.48 -10.04
N HIS A 340 -14.21 0.38 -10.62
CA HIS A 340 -15.51 0.76 -10.05
C HIS A 340 -16.47 -0.43 -10.10
N ALA A 341 -17.58 -0.36 -9.36
CA ALA A 341 -18.63 -1.38 -9.36
C ALA A 341 -19.25 -1.64 -10.76
N ASN A 342 -19.18 -0.66 -11.67
CA ASN A 342 -19.61 -0.78 -13.06
C ASN A 342 -18.56 -1.36 -14.02
N GLY A 343 -17.44 -1.85 -13.49
CA GLY A 343 -16.35 -2.44 -14.27
C GLY A 343 -15.40 -1.45 -14.98
N ARG A 344 -15.63 -0.12 -14.86
CA ARG A 344 -14.74 0.91 -15.40
C ARG A 344 -13.49 1.03 -14.55
N VAL A 345 -12.36 1.37 -15.16
CA VAL A 345 -11.10 1.61 -14.43
C VAL A 345 -11.25 2.82 -13.52
N ALA A 346 -11.03 2.57 -12.21
CA ALA A 346 -11.04 3.59 -11.17
C ALA A 346 -9.64 4.08 -10.83
N LYS A 347 -8.69 3.15 -10.69
CA LYS A 347 -7.30 3.45 -10.37
C LYS A 347 -6.37 2.65 -11.28
N LEU A 348 -5.26 3.28 -11.64
CA LEU A 348 -4.18 2.66 -12.38
C LEU A 348 -2.85 3.08 -11.76
N ASP A 349 -2.19 2.12 -11.13
CA ASP A 349 -0.88 2.30 -10.50
C ASP A 349 0.18 1.45 -11.21
N LEU A 350 1.08 2.11 -11.91
CA LEU A 350 2.22 1.49 -12.61
C LEU A 350 3.55 1.73 -11.88
N THR A 351 3.49 2.10 -10.60
CA THR A 351 4.66 2.28 -9.74
C THR A 351 5.41 0.95 -9.60
N GLY A 352 6.72 0.96 -9.77
CA GLY A 352 7.58 -0.22 -9.59
C GLY A 352 7.61 -1.21 -10.78
N PHE A 353 6.95 -0.92 -11.91
CA PHE A 353 6.95 -1.80 -13.09
C PHE A 353 8.12 -1.57 -14.06
N GLY A 354 8.87 -0.48 -13.89
CA GLY A 354 9.96 -0.15 -14.81
C GLY A 354 9.47 0.25 -16.22
N ILE A 355 8.38 1.01 -16.28
CA ILE A 355 7.73 1.41 -17.54
C ILE A 355 8.65 2.18 -18.47
N SER A 356 8.54 1.97 -19.79
CA SER A 356 9.38 2.61 -20.80
C SER A 356 8.57 3.00 -22.03
N GLY A 357 8.60 4.27 -22.44
CA GLY A 357 7.93 4.74 -23.66
C GLY A 357 7.15 6.02 -23.49
N VAL A 358 6.07 6.16 -24.26
CA VAL A 358 5.16 7.31 -24.26
C VAL A 358 3.74 6.83 -24.01
N VAL A 359 3.05 7.44 -23.05
CA VAL A 359 1.63 7.12 -22.79
C VAL A 359 0.80 7.50 -24.01
N PRO A 360 0.04 6.55 -24.60
CA PRO A 360 -0.66 6.77 -25.88
C PRO A 360 -1.98 7.54 -25.70
N ALA A 361 -2.56 7.99 -26.82
CA ALA A 361 -3.84 8.72 -26.83
C ALA A 361 -5.03 7.92 -26.24
N SER A 362 -4.93 6.59 -26.17
CA SER A 362 -5.93 5.73 -25.53
C SER A 362 -6.10 6.00 -24.05
N ILE A 363 -5.14 6.64 -23.38
CA ILE A 363 -5.30 7.09 -21.99
C ILE A 363 -6.57 7.90 -21.78
N GLY A 364 -6.95 8.72 -22.77
CA GLY A 364 -8.14 9.55 -22.74
C GLY A 364 -9.47 8.78 -22.79
N GLN A 365 -9.45 7.45 -22.91
CA GLN A 365 -10.64 6.58 -22.85
C GLN A 365 -10.97 6.20 -21.37
N LEU A 366 -10.00 6.26 -20.47
CA LEU A 366 -10.18 5.94 -19.05
C LEU A 366 -10.91 7.06 -18.29
N THR A 367 -12.08 7.50 -18.81
CA THR A 367 -12.78 8.70 -18.32
C THR A 367 -13.34 8.61 -16.92
N GLU A 368 -13.39 7.42 -16.33
CA GLU A 368 -13.86 7.20 -14.94
C GLU A 368 -12.70 7.12 -13.93
N ILE A 369 -11.46 7.20 -14.41
CA ILE A 369 -10.29 7.08 -13.53
C ILE A 369 -10.21 8.26 -12.55
N VAL A 370 -9.92 7.94 -11.30
CA VAL A 370 -9.75 8.90 -10.21
C VAL A 370 -8.31 9.00 -9.71
N GLU A 371 -7.51 7.94 -9.92
CA GLU A 371 -6.10 7.89 -9.52
C GLU A 371 -5.25 7.25 -10.62
N LEU A 372 -4.16 7.92 -11.00
CA LEU A 372 -3.24 7.50 -12.04
C LEU A 372 -1.80 7.72 -11.59
N SER A 373 -1.01 6.65 -11.52
CA SER A 373 0.39 6.70 -11.11
C SER A 373 1.30 6.06 -12.16
N PHE A 374 2.32 6.80 -12.57
CA PHE A 374 3.45 6.36 -13.40
C PHE A 374 4.76 6.40 -12.62
N GLY A 375 4.72 6.09 -11.34
CA GLY A 375 5.81 6.16 -10.40
C GLY A 375 5.48 7.06 -9.20
N SER A 376 6.20 6.90 -8.10
CA SER A 376 6.00 7.64 -6.86
C SER A 376 7.34 7.91 -6.19
N HIS A 377 7.40 8.90 -5.29
CA HIS A 377 8.55 9.10 -4.41
C HIS A 377 8.79 7.89 -3.49
N ASN A 378 7.77 7.06 -3.28
CA ASN A 378 7.78 5.92 -2.37
C ASN A 378 7.66 4.57 -3.11
N GLU A 379 8.42 4.36 -4.20
CA GLU A 379 8.28 3.20 -5.08
C GLU A 379 8.52 1.83 -4.44
N THR A 380 9.32 1.78 -3.38
CA THR A 380 9.80 0.50 -2.81
C THR A 380 9.16 0.16 -1.48
N LYS A 381 8.32 1.04 -0.92
CA LYS A 381 7.70 0.85 0.40
C LYS A 381 6.20 0.97 0.31
N GLU A 382 5.53 0.08 1.02
CA GLU A 382 4.11 0.22 1.27
C GLU A 382 3.86 1.49 2.10
N SER A 383 2.89 2.31 1.67
CA SER A 383 2.47 3.47 2.47
C SER A 383 1.83 3.01 3.77
N ALA A 384 2.20 3.62 4.89
CA ALA A 384 1.55 3.37 6.18
C ALA A 384 0.13 3.98 6.25
N VAL A 385 -0.24 4.77 5.25
CA VAL A 385 -1.57 5.40 5.16
C VAL A 385 -2.49 4.49 4.35
N ASP A 386 -3.58 4.04 4.95
CA ASP A 386 -4.57 3.21 4.29
C ASP A 386 -5.09 3.84 2.99
N PRO A 387 -5.28 3.05 1.92
CA PRO A 387 -5.80 3.56 0.66
C PRO A 387 -7.21 4.14 0.81
N LEU A 388 -7.46 5.25 0.14
CA LEU A 388 -8.74 5.94 0.21
C LEU A 388 -9.83 5.14 -0.51
N PRO A 389 -11.03 4.90 0.11
CA PRO A 389 -12.17 4.31 -0.57
C PRO A 389 -12.62 5.14 -1.78
N LEU A 390 -13.16 4.49 -2.82
CA LEU A 390 -13.62 5.17 -4.04
C LEU A 390 -14.79 6.15 -3.78
N ASP A 391 -15.58 5.91 -2.75
CA ASP A 391 -16.73 6.71 -2.33
C ASP A 391 -16.40 7.63 -1.14
N ALA A 392 -15.12 7.91 -0.89
CA ALA A 392 -14.68 8.73 0.22
C ALA A 392 -15.29 10.13 0.20
N THR A 393 -15.71 10.60 1.38
CA THR A 393 -16.23 11.95 1.57
C THR A 393 -15.13 13.02 1.44
N PRO A 394 -15.46 14.29 1.21
CA PRO A 394 -14.47 15.38 1.21
C PRO A 394 -13.63 15.43 2.49
N GLU A 395 -14.24 15.17 3.67
CA GLU A 395 -13.58 15.17 4.97
C GLU A 395 -12.57 14.01 5.06
N GLN A 396 -12.94 12.81 4.56
CA GLN A 396 -12.03 11.67 4.49
C GLN A 396 -10.85 11.93 3.54
N LYS A 397 -11.10 12.56 2.39
CA LYS A 397 -10.04 12.98 1.45
C LYS A 397 -9.08 13.97 2.08
N GLN A 398 -9.60 14.95 2.84
CA GLN A 398 -8.78 15.92 3.59
C GLN A 398 -7.93 15.24 4.66
N ALA A 399 -8.54 14.35 5.47
CA ALA A 399 -7.83 13.60 6.51
C ALA A 399 -6.73 12.70 5.92
N HIS A 400 -7.02 12.01 4.81
CA HIS A 400 -6.06 11.19 4.09
C HIS A 400 -4.89 12.03 3.54
N ARG A 401 -5.15 13.19 2.94
CA ARG A 401 -4.10 14.11 2.47
C ARG A 401 -3.19 14.55 3.63
N LEU A 402 -3.77 14.86 4.79
CA LEU A 402 -3.01 15.23 5.97
C LEU A 402 -2.16 14.06 6.51
N ALA A 403 -2.70 12.83 6.48
CA ALA A 403 -1.95 11.64 6.86
C ALA A 403 -0.77 11.38 5.91
N ARG A 404 -0.98 11.47 4.61
CA ARG A 404 0.10 11.37 3.60
C ARG A 404 1.13 12.47 3.74
N HIS A 405 0.69 13.71 4.05
CA HIS A 405 1.60 14.81 4.36
C HIS A 405 2.51 14.46 5.55
N LYS A 406 1.93 13.96 6.65
CA LYS A 406 2.72 13.56 7.82
C LYS A 406 3.70 12.43 7.50
N GLU A 407 3.30 11.45 6.70
CA GLU A 407 4.18 10.37 6.24
C GLU A 407 5.32 10.94 5.39
N TYR A 408 5.03 11.79 4.42
CA TYR A 408 6.01 12.45 3.58
C TYR A 408 7.00 13.26 4.41
N MET A 409 6.53 14.05 5.37
CA MET A 409 7.40 14.84 6.25
C MET A 409 8.33 13.97 7.10
N LYS A 410 7.86 12.82 7.60
CA LYS A 410 8.73 11.85 8.30
C LYS A 410 9.83 11.28 7.42
N GLN A 411 9.57 11.12 6.12
CA GLN A 411 10.57 10.61 5.16
C GLN A 411 11.57 11.71 4.75
N MET A 412 11.09 12.89 4.48
CA MET A 412 11.89 14.01 3.97
C MET A 412 12.66 14.76 5.06
N HIS A 413 12.05 14.89 6.22
CA HIS A 413 12.59 15.54 7.40
C HIS A 413 12.60 14.52 8.54
N PRO A 414 13.53 13.53 8.51
CA PRO A 414 13.58 12.51 9.55
C PRO A 414 13.72 13.19 10.90
N ALA A 415 12.74 12.93 11.76
CA ALA A 415 12.68 13.50 13.09
C ALA A 415 13.98 13.19 13.84
N VAL A 416 14.42 14.17 14.61
CA VAL A 416 15.50 14.10 15.55
C VAL A 416 15.39 12.85 16.38
N GLN A 417 16.44 12.10 16.42
CA GLN A 417 16.65 11.23 17.55
C GLN A 417 17.02 12.13 18.75
N MET A 418 16.03 12.44 19.59
CA MET A 418 16.32 12.99 20.92
C MET A 418 17.34 12.09 21.60
N SER A 419 18.22 12.67 22.43
CA SER A 419 19.14 11.86 23.22
C SER A 419 18.33 10.82 24.00
N ALA A 420 18.85 9.59 24.09
CA ALA A 420 18.15 8.50 24.80
C ALA A 420 17.68 8.89 26.21
N PRO A 421 18.46 9.68 26.99
CA PRO A 421 18.02 10.22 28.27
C PRO A 421 16.75 11.06 28.17
N ILE A 422 16.69 11.99 27.22
CA ILE A 422 15.53 12.87 27.07
C ILE A 422 14.31 12.06 26.62
N ALA A 423 14.47 11.15 25.65
CA ALA A 423 13.40 10.27 25.22
C ALA A 423 12.83 9.41 26.36
N LEU A 424 13.68 8.93 27.27
CA LEU A 424 13.24 8.21 28.46
C LEU A 424 12.41 9.11 29.38
N ALA A 425 12.86 10.34 29.65
CA ALA A 425 12.17 11.29 30.50
C ALA A 425 10.76 11.60 29.98
N LEU A 426 10.61 11.83 28.68
CA LEU A 426 9.32 12.11 28.06
C LEU A 426 8.37 10.92 28.15
N ARG A 427 8.86 9.71 27.90
CA ARG A 427 8.08 8.48 28.02
C ARG A 427 7.59 8.24 29.44
N GLU A 428 8.40 8.51 30.46
CA GLU A 428 7.99 8.40 31.88
C GLU A 428 6.82 9.33 32.24
N HIS A 429 6.67 10.43 31.51
CA HIS A 429 5.57 11.38 31.72
C HIS A 429 4.43 11.23 30.68
N ASN A 430 4.42 10.13 29.89
CA ASN A 430 3.45 9.86 28.81
C ASN A 430 3.38 10.97 27.76
N ILE A 431 4.52 11.63 27.50
CA ILE A 431 4.64 12.63 26.43
C ILE A 431 5.08 11.89 25.17
N HIS A 432 4.25 11.90 24.12
CA HIS A 432 4.54 11.24 22.87
C HIS A 432 5.59 12.00 22.08
N ILE A 433 6.67 11.31 21.70
CA ILE A 433 7.80 11.91 20.96
C ILE A 433 7.36 12.35 19.56
N ASP A 434 6.36 11.70 18.96
CA ASP A 434 5.81 12.03 17.64
C ASP A 434 5.15 13.43 17.59
N GLU A 435 4.76 13.99 18.73
CA GLU A 435 4.22 15.35 18.85
C GLU A 435 5.31 16.43 18.90
N ILE A 436 6.58 16.01 19.01
CA ILE A 436 7.73 16.89 19.17
C ILE A 436 8.57 16.77 17.90
N SER A 437 8.23 17.52 16.85
CA SER A 437 9.05 17.57 15.64
C SER A 437 10.22 18.53 15.82
N ALA A 438 11.37 18.00 16.13
CA ALA A 438 12.62 18.74 16.11
C ALA A 438 13.65 17.95 15.29
N TYR A 439 14.33 18.56 14.31
CA TYR A 439 15.32 17.93 13.46
C TYR A 439 16.72 18.07 14.03
N ASP A 440 17.45 16.96 14.18
CA ASP A 440 18.84 16.92 14.69
C ASP A 440 19.77 16.03 13.84
N GLY A 441 19.55 15.82 12.64
CA GLY A 441 20.21 15.14 11.49
C GLY A 441 21.58 14.45 11.65
N LEU A 442 22.23 14.50 12.80
CA LEU A 442 23.52 13.84 13.06
C LEU A 442 23.40 12.89 14.26
N ASP A 443 23.98 11.70 14.14
CA ASP A 443 24.14 10.80 15.27
C ASP A 443 25.16 11.34 16.30
N SER A 444 25.11 10.78 17.52
CA SER A 444 25.98 11.21 18.61
C SER A 444 27.47 11.11 18.30
N ASP A 445 27.87 10.15 17.44
CA ASP A 445 29.28 9.94 17.07
C ASP A 445 29.75 11.00 16.08
N GLN A 446 28.89 11.40 15.15
CA GLN A 446 29.18 12.50 14.22
C GLN A 446 29.34 13.83 14.96
N ILE A 447 28.43 14.12 15.91
CA ILE A 447 28.51 15.33 16.75
C ILE A 447 29.77 15.29 17.64
N SER A 448 30.07 14.15 18.26
CA SER A 448 31.28 13.97 19.08
C SER A 448 32.53 14.27 18.27
N LYS A 449 32.65 13.78 17.06
CA LYS A 449 33.78 14.00 16.17
C LYS A 449 33.86 15.46 15.74
N MET A 450 32.73 16.10 15.44
CA MET A 450 32.70 17.52 15.08
C MET A 450 33.03 18.43 16.25
N ALA A 451 32.58 18.10 17.47
CA ALA A 451 32.92 18.82 18.70
C ALA A 451 34.41 18.67 19.04
N ALA A 452 34.98 17.46 18.89
CA ALA A 452 36.42 17.20 19.11
C ALA A 452 37.32 17.95 18.11
N ASP A 453 36.87 18.08 16.86
CA ASP A 453 37.60 18.81 15.81
C ASP A 453 37.44 20.35 15.89
N GLY A 454 36.62 20.86 16.83
CA GLY A 454 36.28 22.29 16.93
C GLY A 454 35.53 22.84 15.72
N ARG A 455 34.96 21.95 14.92
CA ARG A 455 34.23 22.26 13.69
C ARG A 455 32.74 22.18 13.94
N ILE A 456 32.12 23.34 13.97
CA ILE A 456 30.72 23.45 13.58
C ILE A 456 30.72 23.67 12.08
N PRO A 457 30.13 22.84 11.24
CA PRO A 457 30.16 23.03 9.81
C PRO A 457 29.55 24.39 9.46
N SER A 458 30.24 25.15 8.63
CA SER A 458 29.72 26.40 8.07
C SER A 458 28.57 26.17 7.04
N ALA A 459 28.37 24.97 6.64
CA ALA A 459 27.18 24.38 6.05
C ALA A 459 27.24 22.91 6.43
N GLY A 460 26.24 22.37 7.10
CA GLY A 460 26.16 20.94 7.40
C GLY A 460 26.34 20.10 6.15
N PRO A 461 26.81 18.86 6.26
CA PRO A 461 26.71 17.95 5.15
C PRO A 461 25.24 17.90 4.72
N SER A 462 25.00 18.03 3.41
CA SER A 462 23.68 17.77 2.84
C SER A 462 23.29 16.35 3.24
N VAL A 463 22.46 16.19 4.26
CA VAL A 463 21.94 14.89 4.69
C VAL A 463 20.73 14.61 3.81
N THR A 464 20.97 13.94 2.69
CA THR A 464 19.89 13.36 1.92
C THR A 464 19.25 12.24 2.75
N PRO A 465 17.93 12.23 2.94
CA PRO A 465 17.24 11.13 3.58
C PRO A 465 17.63 9.79 2.96
N LYS A 466 18.04 8.81 3.76
CA LYS A 466 18.63 7.54 3.30
C LYS A 466 17.67 6.75 2.40
N ASP A 467 16.37 7.00 2.50
CA ASP A 467 15.32 6.24 1.86
C ASP A 467 14.78 6.87 0.56
N MET A 468 15.36 7.99 0.13
CA MET A 468 14.90 8.67 -1.06
C MET A 468 15.79 8.40 -2.27
N ASN A 469 15.17 7.99 -3.37
CA ASN A 469 15.86 7.75 -4.65
C ASN A 469 16.16 9.06 -5.39
N PHE A 470 16.83 10.01 -4.72
CA PHE A 470 17.28 11.21 -5.42
C PHE A 470 18.25 10.82 -6.55
N GLY A 471 17.81 11.01 -7.79
CA GLY A 471 18.63 10.81 -8.98
C GLY A 471 18.66 9.40 -9.59
N LYS A 472 18.12 8.36 -8.93
CA LYS A 472 17.93 7.06 -9.56
C LYS A 472 16.61 7.07 -10.35
N LEU A 473 16.67 6.81 -11.65
CA LEU A 473 15.49 6.65 -12.49
C LEU A 473 15.12 5.16 -12.53
N THR A 474 13.94 4.83 -12.05
CA THR A 474 13.37 3.48 -12.07
C THR A 474 12.48 3.25 -13.27
N ASN A 475 12.03 4.34 -13.91
CA ASN A 475 11.21 4.36 -15.10
C ASN A 475 11.93 5.04 -16.28
N ASN A 476 11.45 4.79 -17.49
CA ASN A 476 11.92 5.42 -18.72
C ASN A 476 10.75 6.05 -19.50
N LEU A 477 9.81 6.66 -18.77
CA LEU A 477 8.70 7.40 -19.36
C LEU A 477 9.24 8.65 -20.06
N LYS A 478 8.91 8.83 -21.35
CA LYS A 478 9.42 9.90 -22.19
C LYS A 478 8.39 10.99 -22.49
N GLY A 479 7.12 10.69 -22.32
CA GLY A 479 6.04 11.64 -22.58
C GLY A 479 4.66 11.05 -22.33
N ILE A 480 3.66 11.93 -22.36
CA ILE A 480 2.25 11.58 -22.21
C ILE A 480 1.47 12.29 -23.32
N ASP A 481 0.56 11.56 -23.98
CA ASP A 481 -0.30 12.15 -25.02
C ASP A 481 -1.26 13.18 -24.43
N LYS A 482 -1.57 14.20 -25.22
CA LYS A 482 -2.52 15.30 -24.86
C LYS A 482 -3.92 14.80 -24.48
N ALA A 483 -4.30 13.58 -24.86
CA ALA A 483 -5.57 12.99 -24.48
C ALA A 483 -5.72 12.81 -22.96
N ILE A 484 -4.65 12.93 -22.17
CA ILE A 484 -4.72 12.97 -20.69
C ILE A 484 -5.70 14.05 -20.19
N GLY A 485 -5.81 15.17 -20.88
CA GLY A 485 -6.73 16.25 -20.53
C GLY A 485 -8.22 15.89 -20.60
N LYS A 486 -8.57 14.71 -21.10
CA LYS A 486 -9.96 14.18 -21.07
C LYS A 486 -10.32 13.53 -19.73
N LEU A 487 -9.35 13.29 -18.87
CA LEU A 487 -9.56 12.64 -17.57
C LEU A 487 -10.06 13.62 -16.51
N THR A 488 -11.23 14.19 -16.76
CA THR A 488 -11.80 15.27 -15.93
C THR A 488 -12.21 14.82 -14.52
N LYS A 489 -12.31 13.50 -14.26
CA LYS A 489 -12.57 12.91 -12.94
C LYS A 489 -11.32 12.55 -12.18
N LEU A 490 -10.15 12.64 -12.82
CA LEU A 490 -8.86 12.33 -12.19
C LEU A 490 -8.61 13.27 -11.01
N GLU A 491 -8.44 12.73 -9.82
CA GLU A 491 -8.19 13.44 -8.57
C GLU A 491 -6.71 13.44 -8.19
N GLN A 492 -6.00 12.36 -8.50
CA GLN A 492 -4.58 12.19 -8.18
C GLN A 492 -3.79 11.73 -9.41
N LEU A 493 -2.70 12.44 -9.69
CA LEU A 493 -1.76 12.12 -10.76
C LEU A 493 -0.34 12.09 -10.22
N SER A 494 0.34 10.96 -10.40
CA SER A 494 1.74 10.79 -10.00
C SER A 494 2.60 10.42 -11.21
N ILE A 495 3.69 11.16 -11.41
CA ILE A 495 4.71 10.93 -12.44
C ILE A 495 6.05 11.07 -11.76
N ALA A 496 6.78 9.97 -11.61
CA ALA A 496 8.02 10.00 -10.86
C ALA A 496 9.14 9.17 -11.51
N ASN A 497 10.38 9.46 -11.10
CA ASN A 497 11.59 8.70 -11.40
C ASN A 497 11.80 8.43 -12.91
N SER A 498 11.51 9.42 -13.74
CA SER A 498 11.44 9.29 -15.20
C SER A 498 12.20 10.39 -15.94
N PRO A 499 12.78 10.09 -17.12
CA PRO A 499 13.47 11.07 -17.94
C PRO A 499 12.51 11.89 -18.83
N ILE A 500 11.28 12.14 -18.37
CA ILE A 500 10.29 12.92 -19.11
C ILE A 500 10.78 14.38 -19.28
N GLU A 501 10.57 14.95 -20.46
CA GLU A 501 11.09 16.29 -20.81
C GLU A 501 10.03 17.38 -20.73
N ASP A 502 8.75 17.05 -20.95
CA ASP A 502 7.63 17.99 -20.85
C ASP A 502 6.31 17.24 -20.67
N LEU A 503 5.26 17.95 -20.30
CA LEU A 503 3.88 17.47 -20.24
C LEU A 503 3.00 18.30 -21.19
N PRO A 504 1.93 17.71 -21.79
CA PRO A 504 1.05 18.42 -22.69
C PRO A 504 0.29 19.53 -21.95
N LEU A 505 0.00 20.62 -22.64
CA LEU A 505 -0.77 21.76 -22.11
C LEU A 505 -2.13 21.33 -21.56
N GLU A 506 -2.69 20.29 -22.13
CA GLU A 506 -3.99 19.72 -21.77
C GLU A 506 -4.02 19.13 -20.36
N ILE A 507 -2.88 18.97 -19.67
CA ILE A 507 -2.86 18.63 -18.24
C ILE A 507 -3.61 19.69 -17.40
N GLY A 508 -3.65 20.93 -17.87
CA GLY A 508 -4.43 22.01 -17.25
C GLY A 508 -5.94 21.82 -17.32
N TYR A 509 -6.44 20.85 -18.10
CA TYR A 509 -7.88 20.53 -18.20
C TYR A 509 -8.33 19.48 -17.17
N LEU A 510 -7.43 18.96 -16.36
CA LEU A 510 -7.75 18.03 -15.27
C LEU A 510 -8.52 18.77 -14.16
N SER A 511 -9.82 18.96 -14.37
CA SER A 511 -10.66 19.84 -13.55
C SER A 511 -10.92 19.34 -12.13
N SER A 512 -10.70 18.05 -11.87
CA SER A 512 -10.87 17.45 -10.54
C SER A 512 -9.54 17.10 -9.86
N CYS A 513 -8.39 17.29 -10.53
CA CYS A 513 -7.11 16.88 -9.99
C CYS A 513 -6.68 17.80 -8.85
N THR A 514 -6.72 17.25 -7.65
CA THR A 514 -6.36 17.94 -6.40
C THR A 514 -4.91 17.68 -5.98
N ASP A 515 -4.35 16.54 -6.37
CA ASP A 515 -3.02 16.12 -5.93
C ASP A 515 -2.18 15.75 -7.16
N LEU A 516 -1.09 16.49 -7.36
CA LEU A 516 -0.13 16.27 -8.44
C LEU A 516 1.24 16.00 -7.86
N GLU A 517 1.82 14.84 -8.20
CA GLU A 517 3.21 14.52 -7.96
C GLU A 517 4.00 14.50 -9.26
N LEU A 518 4.98 15.41 -9.36
CA LEU A 518 6.04 15.42 -10.36
C LEU A 518 7.36 15.28 -9.63
N TYR A 519 7.85 14.05 -9.46
CA TYR A 519 8.96 13.80 -8.59
C TYR A 519 10.14 13.14 -9.32
N ASN A 520 11.36 13.65 -9.09
CA ASN A 520 12.58 13.08 -9.65
C ASN A 520 12.49 12.86 -11.18
N CYS A 521 12.10 13.91 -11.89
CA CYS A 521 12.07 13.97 -13.36
C CYS A 521 13.09 15.00 -13.88
N PRO A 522 14.40 14.70 -13.80
CA PRO A 522 15.47 15.70 -13.93
C PRO A 522 15.62 16.32 -15.32
N LYS A 523 14.94 15.77 -16.33
CA LYS A 523 14.93 16.34 -17.68
C LYS A 523 13.80 17.35 -17.92
N LEU A 524 12.83 17.48 -16.99
CA LEU A 524 11.81 18.53 -17.08
C LEU A 524 12.45 19.93 -17.12
N GLY A 525 13.41 20.19 -16.24
CA GLY A 525 14.17 21.44 -16.18
C GLY A 525 13.34 22.70 -15.88
N LYS A 526 12.03 22.67 -16.05
CA LYS A 526 11.06 23.73 -15.76
C LYS A 526 9.68 23.15 -15.48
N LEU A 527 8.81 23.91 -14.81
CA LEU A 527 7.42 23.51 -14.61
C LEU A 527 6.67 23.46 -15.95
N PRO A 528 6.00 22.35 -16.31
CA PRO A 528 5.17 22.29 -17.50
C PRO A 528 4.05 23.32 -17.46
N GLN A 529 3.85 24.05 -18.57
CA GLN A 529 2.99 25.23 -18.61
C GLN A 529 1.53 24.94 -18.19
N GLY A 530 1.00 23.75 -18.51
CA GLY A 530 -0.38 23.36 -18.17
C GLY A 530 -0.64 23.28 -16.68
N VAL A 531 0.39 22.96 -15.86
CA VAL A 531 0.24 22.70 -14.42
C VAL A 531 -0.28 23.94 -13.66
N ALA A 532 0.23 25.12 -13.98
CA ALA A 532 -0.22 26.36 -13.34
C ALA A 532 -1.70 26.68 -13.62
N ASN A 533 -2.32 26.02 -14.60
CA ASN A 533 -3.72 26.23 -14.98
C ASN A 533 -4.69 25.18 -14.44
N MET A 534 -4.23 24.22 -13.64
CA MET A 534 -5.07 23.18 -13.02
C MET A 534 -5.98 23.80 -11.93
N PRO A 535 -7.33 23.86 -12.13
CA PRO A 535 -8.18 24.71 -11.30
C PRO A 535 -8.49 24.16 -9.92
N ALA A 536 -8.32 22.84 -9.73
CA ALA A 536 -8.64 22.15 -8.48
C ALA A 536 -7.40 21.79 -7.64
N LEU A 537 -6.20 22.14 -8.09
CA LEU A 537 -4.95 21.72 -7.48
C LEU A 537 -4.82 22.22 -6.04
N VAL A 538 -4.69 21.29 -5.10
CA VAL A 538 -4.55 21.54 -3.65
C VAL A 538 -3.12 21.24 -3.19
N SER A 539 -2.56 20.14 -3.65
CA SER A 539 -1.22 19.68 -3.29
C SER A 539 -0.38 19.43 -4.53
N ILE A 540 0.81 19.98 -4.55
CA ILE A 540 1.80 19.73 -5.61
C ILE A 540 3.14 19.33 -5.01
N ASN A 541 3.65 18.17 -5.46
CA ASN A 541 5.04 17.80 -5.29
C ASN A 541 5.77 18.00 -6.62
N MET A 542 6.71 18.93 -6.66
CA MET A 542 7.54 19.19 -7.83
C MET A 542 9.04 19.09 -7.51
N SER A 543 9.38 18.18 -6.58
CA SER A 543 10.73 18.04 -6.06
C SER A 543 11.66 17.30 -7.04
N ASN A 544 12.93 17.68 -7.05
CA ASN A 544 14.03 17.04 -7.79
C ASN A 544 13.81 16.92 -9.31
N ASN A 545 13.28 17.96 -9.93
CA ASN A 545 12.99 18.00 -11.37
C ASN A 545 14.05 18.72 -12.20
N GLY A 546 15.16 19.07 -11.58
CA GLY A 546 16.25 19.80 -12.25
C GLY A 546 15.89 21.22 -12.66
N PHE A 547 14.88 21.82 -12.04
CA PHE A 547 14.48 23.19 -12.33
C PHE A 547 15.61 24.17 -12.06
N GLY A 548 15.97 24.98 -13.04
CA GLY A 548 17.08 25.93 -12.95
C GLY A 548 18.46 25.29 -12.85
N LYS A 549 18.63 24.00 -13.11
CA LYS A 549 19.92 23.34 -13.08
C LYS A 549 20.92 23.98 -14.05
N GLY A 550 22.05 24.46 -13.51
CA GLY A 550 23.08 25.14 -14.29
C GLY A 550 22.78 26.61 -14.62
N ASP A 551 21.72 27.18 -14.08
CA ASP A 551 21.38 28.60 -14.15
C ASP A 551 21.43 29.22 -12.76
N ASP A 552 22.44 30.04 -12.50
CA ASP A 552 22.67 30.70 -11.22
C ASP A 552 21.99 32.06 -11.10
N SER A 553 21.07 32.39 -12.00
CA SER A 553 20.24 33.59 -11.88
C SER A 553 19.15 33.42 -10.80
N ASP A 554 18.82 34.51 -10.10
CA ASP A 554 17.79 34.53 -9.05
C ASP A 554 16.38 34.19 -9.58
N HIS A 555 16.13 34.51 -10.84
CA HIS A 555 14.84 34.29 -11.50
C HIS A 555 14.90 33.12 -12.49
N ASN A 556 15.63 32.09 -12.16
CA ASN A 556 15.77 30.86 -12.95
C ASN A 556 14.46 30.04 -13.04
N ALA A 557 14.48 28.89 -13.70
CA ALA A 557 13.28 28.07 -13.90
C ALA A 557 12.65 27.56 -12.59
N ALA A 558 13.40 27.42 -11.48
CA ALA A 558 12.82 27.06 -10.18
C ALA A 558 12.01 28.23 -9.58
N TYR A 559 12.52 29.47 -9.69
CA TYR A 559 11.77 30.67 -9.35
C TYR A 559 10.50 30.78 -10.19
N GLN A 560 10.64 30.63 -11.52
CA GLN A 560 9.52 30.72 -12.46
C GLN A 560 8.44 29.67 -12.20
N ALA A 561 8.79 28.49 -11.70
CA ALA A 561 7.83 27.44 -11.34
C ALA A 561 6.88 27.91 -10.23
N ILE A 562 7.40 28.44 -9.14
CA ILE A 562 6.59 28.95 -8.03
C ILE A 562 5.81 30.21 -8.46
N ASP A 563 6.46 31.10 -9.21
CA ASP A 563 5.83 32.32 -9.73
C ASP A 563 4.64 32.00 -10.66
N ALA A 564 4.77 30.99 -11.52
CA ALA A 564 3.69 30.52 -12.39
C ALA A 564 2.50 29.96 -11.59
N LEU A 565 2.74 29.14 -10.56
CA LEU A 565 1.69 28.65 -9.66
C LEU A 565 0.97 29.79 -8.95
N ALA A 566 1.73 30.78 -8.45
CA ALA A 566 1.21 31.93 -7.73
C ALA A 566 0.38 32.92 -8.62
N ASN A 567 0.56 32.87 -9.93
CA ASN A 567 -0.12 33.73 -10.88
C ASN A 567 -1.13 32.98 -11.77
N GLY A 568 -1.08 31.66 -11.83
CA GLY A 568 -1.99 30.80 -12.60
C GLY A 568 -3.36 30.58 -11.96
N ALA A 569 -4.20 29.76 -12.59
CA ALA A 569 -5.51 29.38 -12.05
C ALA A 569 -5.40 28.49 -10.79
N ALA A 570 -4.33 27.71 -10.69
CA ALA A 570 -4.05 26.80 -9.58
C ALA A 570 -3.97 27.50 -8.22
N LYS A 571 -3.52 28.78 -8.17
CA LYS A 571 -3.32 29.54 -6.92
C LYS A 571 -4.52 29.55 -5.98
N SER A 572 -5.74 29.45 -6.53
CA SER A 572 -6.99 29.62 -5.74
C SER A 572 -7.26 28.50 -4.75
N LYS A 573 -6.58 27.34 -4.92
CA LYS A 573 -6.83 26.13 -4.13
C LYS A 573 -5.57 25.51 -3.54
N ILE A 574 -4.39 25.93 -3.98
CA ILE A 574 -3.13 25.37 -3.48
C ILE A 574 -2.99 25.61 -1.99
N GLN A 575 -2.77 24.52 -1.26
CA GLN A 575 -2.49 24.50 0.18
C GLN A 575 -1.09 23.97 0.47
N ILE A 576 -0.57 23.08 -0.35
CA ILE A 576 0.68 22.36 -0.10
C ILE A 576 1.59 22.46 -1.32
N ILE A 577 2.82 22.92 -1.12
CA ILE A 577 3.89 22.94 -2.13
C ILE A 577 5.12 22.25 -1.58
N TYR A 578 5.53 21.14 -2.22
CA TYR A 578 6.84 20.54 -2.06
C TYR A 578 7.69 20.86 -3.30
N ALA A 579 8.82 21.51 -3.10
CA ALA A 579 9.73 21.93 -4.18
C ALA A 579 11.20 21.70 -3.80
N LEU A 580 11.46 20.56 -3.17
CA LEU A 580 12.79 20.20 -2.71
C LEU A 580 13.75 19.95 -3.87
N GLN A 581 15.03 20.13 -3.60
CA GLN A 581 16.14 19.73 -4.48
C GLN A 581 15.98 20.20 -5.94
N ASN A 582 15.55 21.43 -6.11
CA ASN A 582 15.68 22.18 -7.35
C ASN A 582 16.82 23.20 -7.21
N ASN A 583 16.95 24.15 -8.09
CA ASN A 583 17.95 25.20 -7.96
C ASN A 583 17.28 26.55 -7.59
N LEU A 584 16.34 26.54 -6.66
CA LEU A 584 15.69 27.78 -6.21
C LEU A 584 16.71 28.65 -5.47
N ARG A 585 16.85 29.92 -5.88
CA ARG A 585 17.84 30.85 -5.32
C ARG A 585 17.21 31.95 -4.46
N VAL A 586 16.02 32.37 -4.79
CA VAL A 586 15.20 33.29 -3.98
C VAL A 586 13.74 32.88 -4.02
N ILE A 587 13.00 33.15 -2.97
CA ILE A 587 11.55 32.89 -2.90
C ILE A 587 10.83 33.99 -3.66
N PRO A 588 9.97 33.67 -4.65
CA PRO A 588 9.21 34.69 -5.39
C PRO A 588 8.29 35.51 -4.48
N GLU A 589 8.28 36.85 -4.66
CA GLU A 589 7.38 37.71 -3.91
C GLU A 589 5.90 37.43 -4.22
N SER A 590 5.61 36.85 -5.39
CA SER A 590 4.26 36.42 -5.79
C SER A 590 3.67 35.30 -4.95
N ILE A 591 4.46 34.63 -4.13
CA ILE A 591 4.00 33.54 -3.21
C ILE A 591 2.78 34.00 -2.37
N VAL A 592 2.70 35.29 -2.03
CA VAL A 592 1.58 35.91 -1.29
C VAL A 592 0.26 35.89 -2.06
N ASN A 593 0.27 35.59 -3.35
CA ASN A 593 -0.93 35.49 -4.18
C ASN A 593 -1.63 34.12 -4.04
N ILE A 594 -1.05 33.15 -3.30
CA ILE A 594 -1.66 31.86 -3.01
C ILE A 594 -2.37 31.98 -1.64
N PRO A 595 -3.69 32.20 -1.61
CA PRO A 595 -4.38 32.63 -0.39
C PRO A 595 -4.55 31.50 0.65
N GLU A 596 -4.56 30.24 0.21
CA GLU A 596 -4.78 29.07 1.08
C GLU A 596 -3.48 28.29 1.36
N LEU A 597 -2.30 28.84 0.98
CA LEU A 597 -1.03 28.16 1.21
C LEU A 597 -0.78 27.96 2.70
N SER A 598 -0.84 26.71 3.12
CA SER A 598 -0.65 26.29 4.51
C SER A 598 0.70 25.64 4.76
N MET A 599 1.27 25.00 3.73
CA MET A 599 2.54 24.28 3.87
C MET A 599 3.45 24.57 2.68
N LEU A 600 4.68 24.99 2.97
CA LEU A 600 5.71 25.32 1.99
C LEU A 600 7.02 24.63 2.35
N ASP A 601 7.45 23.66 1.53
CA ASP A 601 8.72 22.98 1.69
C ASP A 601 9.67 23.30 0.53
N LEU A 602 10.72 24.06 0.83
CA LEU A 602 11.76 24.50 -0.08
C LEU A 602 13.16 23.98 0.33
N ALA A 603 13.19 22.90 1.08
CA ALA A 603 14.45 22.31 1.53
C ALA A 603 15.34 21.86 0.35
N TYR A 604 16.63 21.70 0.61
CA TYR A 604 17.62 21.21 -0.37
C TYR A 604 17.70 22.06 -1.66
N ASN A 605 17.57 23.38 -1.54
CA ASN A 605 17.72 24.32 -2.64
C ASN A 605 19.02 25.17 -2.48
N ASN A 606 19.12 26.26 -3.22
CA ASN A 606 20.23 27.19 -3.19
C ASN A 606 19.79 28.60 -2.77
N ILE A 607 18.73 28.70 -1.93
CA ILE A 607 18.24 30.01 -1.44
C ILE A 607 19.34 30.67 -0.63
N HIS A 608 19.71 31.88 -0.99
CA HIS A 608 20.86 32.59 -0.42
C HIS A 608 20.51 34.02 0.04
N GLY A 609 21.45 34.63 0.77
CA GLY A 609 21.31 35.99 1.31
C GLY A 609 20.28 36.07 2.42
N LYS A 610 19.67 37.25 2.61
CA LYS A 610 18.65 37.49 3.60
C LYS A 610 17.26 37.45 2.96
N ILE A 611 16.35 36.67 3.58
CA ILE A 611 14.96 36.58 3.13
C ILE A 611 14.22 37.83 3.55
N LYS A 612 13.52 38.48 2.60
CA LYS A 612 12.68 39.68 2.85
C LYS A 612 11.34 39.30 3.44
N PRO A 613 10.71 40.19 4.23
CA PRO A 613 9.38 39.96 4.76
C PRO A 613 8.30 39.99 3.64
N PHE A 614 7.36 39.04 3.71
CA PHE A 614 6.26 38.91 2.74
C PHE A 614 5.00 39.65 3.17
N GLY A 615 4.79 39.91 4.48
CA GLY A 615 3.62 40.53 5.06
C GLY A 615 2.49 39.58 5.39
N GLU A 616 1.43 40.06 5.99
CA GLU A 616 0.33 39.28 6.58
C GLU A 616 -0.55 38.52 5.58
N LYS A 617 -0.40 38.80 4.28
CA LYS A 617 -1.07 37.99 3.23
C LYS A 617 -0.44 36.59 3.07
N PHE A 618 0.79 36.44 3.48
CA PHE A 618 1.47 35.14 3.53
C PHE A 618 1.20 34.52 4.89
N SER A 619 0.37 33.47 4.96
CA SER A 619 -0.11 32.87 6.20
C SER A 619 0.07 31.34 6.24
N PRO A 620 1.29 30.84 6.04
CA PRO A 620 1.55 29.41 6.14
C PRO A 620 1.46 28.93 7.59
N ILE A 621 1.08 27.66 7.74
CA ILE A 621 1.13 26.92 9.00
C ILE A 621 2.52 26.31 9.16
N GLU A 622 3.11 25.82 8.07
CA GLU A 622 4.42 25.17 8.07
C GLU A 622 5.32 25.74 6.99
N ILE A 623 6.59 26.02 7.36
CA ILE A 623 7.65 26.46 6.44
C ILE A 623 8.90 25.63 6.70
N HIS A 624 9.42 25.00 5.65
CA HIS A 624 10.68 24.23 5.69
C HIS A 624 11.68 24.81 4.69
N LEU A 625 12.83 25.29 5.22
CA LEU A 625 13.91 25.94 4.47
C LEU A 625 15.25 25.24 4.69
N ASP A 626 15.24 23.97 5.12
CA ASP A 626 16.44 23.22 5.47
C ASP A 626 17.38 23.06 4.28
N ASN A 627 18.70 22.91 4.57
CA ASN A 627 19.71 22.64 3.53
C ASN A 627 19.69 23.68 2.39
N ASN A 628 19.79 24.96 2.77
CA ASN A 628 19.92 26.10 1.87
C ASN A 628 21.19 26.92 2.21
N GLN A 629 21.31 28.12 1.71
CA GLN A 629 22.43 29.04 1.95
C GLN A 629 21.97 30.35 2.58
N ILE A 630 20.88 30.32 3.35
CA ILE A 630 20.23 31.49 3.95
C ILE A 630 21.15 32.10 5.00
N GLU A 631 21.45 33.41 4.88
CA GLU A 631 22.31 34.16 5.79
C GLU A 631 21.54 34.87 6.90
N GLY A 632 20.24 35.05 6.76
CA GLY A 632 19.37 35.70 7.74
C GLY A 632 17.98 36.05 7.21
N PHE A 633 17.25 36.80 8.00
CA PHE A 633 15.93 37.33 7.67
C PHE A 633 15.96 38.85 7.85
N GLU A 634 15.44 39.60 6.88
CA GLU A 634 15.34 41.05 6.98
C GLU A 634 14.25 41.42 7.98
N TYR A 635 14.55 42.33 8.91
CA TYR A 635 13.55 42.87 9.84
C TYR A 635 13.02 44.19 9.29
N ASP A 636 11.68 44.29 9.15
CA ASP A 636 10.98 45.50 8.81
C ASP A 636 9.88 45.75 9.85
N PRO A 637 9.94 46.84 10.66
CA PRO A 637 8.94 47.09 11.69
C PRO A 637 7.55 47.39 11.11
N SER A 638 7.45 47.68 9.81
CA SER A 638 6.19 47.98 9.11
C SER A 638 5.60 46.77 8.38
N LYS A 639 6.37 45.70 8.23
CA LYS A 639 5.98 44.52 7.41
C LYS A 639 6.46 43.21 8.05
N LYS A 640 5.58 42.43 8.61
CA LYS A 640 5.89 41.13 9.20
C LYS A 640 6.44 40.18 8.16
N PHE A 641 7.24 39.18 8.57
CA PHE A 641 7.73 38.11 7.69
C PHE A 641 6.56 37.33 7.07
N CYS A 642 5.61 36.91 7.88
CA CYS A 642 4.35 36.28 7.49
C CYS A 642 3.29 36.64 8.54
N ARG A 643 2.09 36.08 8.41
CA ARG A 643 1.08 36.09 9.47
C ARG A 643 1.46 35.06 10.54
N THR A 644 2.23 35.54 11.51
CA THR A 644 2.87 34.65 12.50
C THR A 644 1.89 33.97 13.45
N GLU A 645 0.67 34.51 13.58
CA GLU A 645 -0.40 33.90 14.37
C GLU A 645 -0.86 32.53 13.82
N ASP A 646 -0.62 32.24 12.54
CA ASP A 646 -0.97 30.98 11.90
C ASP A 646 0.23 30.01 11.81
N LEU A 647 1.46 30.52 11.96
CA LEU A 647 2.68 29.73 11.82
C LEU A 647 2.88 28.79 13.02
N ASP A 648 2.89 27.50 12.79
CA ASP A 648 3.02 26.46 13.81
C ASP A 648 4.37 25.72 13.76
N VAL A 649 4.89 25.45 12.56
CA VAL A 649 6.16 24.76 12.35
C VAL A 649 7.05 25.58 11.44
N PHE A 650 8.28 25.79 11.89
CA PHE A 650 9.30 26.47 11.11
C PHE A 650 10.64 25.74 11.20
N SER A 651 11.26 25.45 10.07
CA SER A 651 12.63 24.90 10.03
C SER A 651 13.51 25.61 9.03
N ALA A 652 14.77 25.84 9.43
CA ALA A 652 15.83 26.35 8.58
C ALA A 652 17.20 25.74 9.01
N ASN A 653 17.22 24.43 9.21
CA ASN A 653 18.41 23.68 9.55
C ASN A 653 19.41 23.71 8.39
N PHE A 654 20.70 23.52 8.67
CA PHE A 654 21.76 23.44 7.65
C PHE A 654 21.78 24.66 6.72
N ASN A 655 21.78 25.86 7.32
CA ASN A 655 21.88 27.15 6.64
C ASN A 655 23.12 27.93 7.12
N ARG A 656 23.20 29.20 6.82
CA ARG A 656 24.31 30.10 7.18
C ARG A 656 23.89 31.22 8.14
N LEU A 657 22.81 30.95 8.94
CA LEU A 657 22.32 31.96 9.88
C LEU A 657 23.36 32.27 10.95
N THR A 658 23.61 33.55 11.22
CA THR A 658 24.59 34.02 12.21
C THR A 658 23.94 34.60 13.47
N GLU A 659 22.65 34.94 13.38
CA GLU A 659 21.83 35.39 14.50
C GLU A 659 20.44 34.75 14.43
N PHE A 660 19.76 34.69 15.58
CA PHE A 660 18.41 34.15 15.67
C PHE A 660 17.44 34.98 14.81
N PRO A 661 16.58 34.36 13.99
CA PRO A 661 15.64 35.08 13.14
C PRO A 661 14.65 35.92 13.94
N ASN A 662 14.59 37.23 13.70
CA ASN A 662 13.62 38.13 14.35
C ASN A 662 12.32 38.18 13.59
N ILE A 663 11.72 37.03 13.32
CA ILE A 663 10.45 36.84 12.58
C ILE A 663 9.32 36.30 13.46
N PHE A 664 9.67 35.79 14.64
CA PHE A 664 8.72 35.26 15.62
C PHE A 664 8.44 36.36 16.63
N THR A 665 7.20 36.86 16.71
CA THR A 665 6.85 37.99 17.57
C THR A 665 6.16 37.52 18.85
N SER A 666 6.48 38.18 19.98
CA SER A 666 5.85 37.92 21.29
C SER A 666 4.39 38.38 21.39
N ASP A 667 3.90 39.13 20.40
CA ASP A 667 2.48 39.58 20.36
C ASP A 667 1.50 38.44 20.11
N THR A 668 1.99 37.25 19.77
CA THR A 668 1.12 36.11 19.52
C THR A 668 0.69 35.48 20.84
N LYS A 669 -0.61 35.42 21.09
CA LYS A 669 -1.20 34.54 22.10
C LYS A 669 -1.07 33.05 21.76
N TYR A 670 -0.46 32.75 20.62
CA TYR A 670 -0.34 31.42 20.03
C TYR A 670 1.07 30.90 20.28
N THR A 671 1.15 29.66 20.77
CA THR A 671 2.42 28.94 20.96
C THR A 671 2.64 28.02 19.81
N MET A 672 3.72 28.20 19.05
CA MET A 672 4.14 27.34 17.94
C MET A 672 4.49 25.94 18.47
N THR A 673 4.27 24.94 17.66
CA THR A 673 4.69 23.56 17.98
C THR A 673 6.20 23.43 17.91
N SER A 674 6.85 23.91 16.83
CA SER A 674 8.29 23.70 16.62
C SER A 674 8.99 24.80 15.86
N ILE A 675 10.19 25.16 16.32
CA ILE A 675 11.18 25.94 15.58
C ILE A 675 12.49 25.16 15.58
N SER A 676 13.02 24.86 14.40
CA SER A 676 14.28 24.14 14.24
C SER A 676 15.30 24.95 13.41
N LEU A 677 16.44 25.27 14.02
CA LEU A 677 17.51 26.07 13.44
C LEU A 677 18.88 25.41 13.66
N ALA A 678 18.91 24.09 13.74
CA ALA A 678 20.14 23.34 13.97
C ALA A 678 21.13 23.48 12.81
N TYR A 679 22.40 23.23 13.07
CA TYR A 679 23.47 23.27 12.05
C TYR A 679 23.56 24.59 11.28
N ASN A 680 23.57 25.68 12.05
CA ASN A 680 23.82 27.03 11.58
C ASN A 680 25.05 27.63 12.28
N GLN A 681 25.22 28.92 12.23
CA GLN A 681 26.32 29.67 12.86
C GLN A 681 25.76 30.70 13.86
N ILE A 682 24.55 30.45 14.40
CA ILE A 682 23.87 31.37 15.30
C ILE A 682 24.66 31.49 16.60
N SER A 683 25.06 32.72 16.93
CA SER A 683 25.84 33.01 18.13
C SER A 683 25.18 34.04 19.06
N ARG A 684 24.11 34.67 18.61
CA ARG A 684 23.43 35.75 19.35
C ARG A 684 22.00 35.94 18.90
N PHE A 685 21.26 36.65 19.70
CA PHE A 685 19.95 37.23 19.38
C PHE A 685 20.12 38.68 18.92
N PRO A 686 19.26 39.19 18.00
CA PRO A 686 19.29 40.58 17.61
C PRO A 686 18.86 41.55 18.75
N ASP A 687 19.39 42.77 18.77
CA ASP A 687 19.07 43.74 19.83
C ASP A 687 17.59 44.10 19.91
N ASN A 688 16.85 43.94 18.82
CA ASN A 688 15.41 44.24 18.71
C ASN A 688 14.57 42.97 18.80
N PHE A 689 15.09 41.87 19.36
CA PHE A 689 14.35 40.63 19.54
C PHE A 689 13.11 40.81 20.39
N GLN A 690 11.97 40.29 19.96
CA GLN A 690 10.66 40.51 20.60
C GLN A 690 10.23 39.33 21.51
N GLY A 691 10.99 38.22 21.51
CA GLY A 691 10.63 37.01 22.20
C GLY A 691 10.16 35.89 21.26
N VAL A 692 9.94 34.71 21.82
CA VAL A 692 9.46 33.54 21.09
C VAL A 692 8.55 32.68 21.96
N MET A 693 7.41 32.29 21.40
CA MET A 693 6.46 31.37 22.03
C MET A 693 6.45 30.07 21.25
N VAL A 694 7.11 29.02 21.74
CA VAL A 694 7.24 27.72 21.06
C VAL A 694 7.32 26.58 22.06
N LYS A 695 6.75 25.43 21.74
CA LYS A 695 6.93 24.24 22.57
C LYS A 695 8.35 23.68 22.42
N THR A 696 8.76 23.37 21.18
CA THR A 696 10.07 22.77 20.90
C THR A 696 10.97 23.73 20.13
N LEU A 697 12.14 23.99 20.69
CA LEU A 697 13.16 24.82 20.06
C LEU A 697 14.47 24.05 19.91
N THR A 698 14.91 23.85 18.66
CA THR A 698 16.17 23.20 18.34
C THR A 698 17.18 24.22 17.81
N LEU A 699 18.27 24.38 18.57
CA LEU A 699 19.43 25.21 18.26
C LEU A 699 20.74 24.40 18.32
N SER A 700 20.63 23.09 18.13
CA SER A 700 21.79 22.18 18.14
C SER A 700 22.81 22.55 17.07
N ALA A 701 24.09 22.29 17.33
CA ALA A 701 25.18 22.53 16.39
C ALA A 701 25.23 23.98 15.85
N ASN A 702 25.18 24.94 16.74
CA ASN A 702 25.34 26.37 16.48
C ASN A 702 26.62 26.95 17.13
N ALA A 703 26.74 28.25 17.23
CA ALA A 703 27.98 28.91 17.65
C ALA A 703 27.85 29.69 18.98
N PHE A 704 26.81 29.39 19.79
CA PHE A 704 26.66 30.03 21.08
C PHE A 704 27.88 29.74 22.02
N THR A 705 28.46 30.76 22.60
CA THR A 705 29.53 30.65 23.60
C THR A 705 29.05 30.93 25.01
N SER A 706 27.96 31.64 25.15
CA SER A 706 27.25 31.92 26.39
C SER A 706 25.82 31.43 26.26
N PHE A 707 25.16 31.03 27.36
CA PHE A 707 23.79 30.60 27.34
C PHE A 707 22.88 31.74 26.86
N PRO A 708 22.02 31.54 25.85
CA PRO A 708 21.15 32.59 25.32
C PRO A 708 19.95 32.83 26.27
N LYS A 709 20.09 33.78 27.19
CA LYS A 709 19.08 34.11 28.23
C LYS A 709 17.72 34.54 27.62
N GLU A 710 17.73 35.04 26.42
CA GLU A 710 16.55 35.48 25.67
C GLU A 710 15.54 34.35 25.44
N LEU A 711 15.99 33.08 25.44
CA LEU A 711 15.15 31.91 25.28
C LEU A 711 14.21 31.69 26.45
N LEU A 712 14.65 32.01 27.64
CA LEU A 712 13.83 31.89 28.85
C LEU A 712 13.11 33.22 29.21
N GLY A 713 13.32 34.25 28.39
CA GLY A 713 12.80 35.59 28.60
C GLY A 713 13.67 36.39 29.61
N THR A 714 13.47 37.70 29.63
CA THR A 714 14.13 38.63 30.54
C THR A 714 13.10 39.69 30.97
N GLU A 715 13.50 40.65 31.84
CA GLU A 715 12.61 41.76 32.17
C GLU A 715 12.25 42.56 30.89
N GLY A 716 10.94 42.61 30.59
CA GLY A 716 10.41 43.26 29.36
C GLY A 716 10.47 42.39 28.10
N LEU A 717 10.89 41.14 28.19
CA LEU A 717 10.93 40.19 27.07
C LEU A 717 10.27 38.89 27.49
N ASP A 718 9.14 38.55 26.87
CA ASP A 718 8.43 37.32 27.12
C ASP A 718 8.80 36.24 26.10
N SER A 719 9.43 35.14 26.56
CA SER A 719 9.67 33.89 25.79
C SER A 719 9.14 32.71 26.56
N TYR A 720 8.53 31.77 25.83
CA TYR A 720 7.99 30.53 26.36
C TYR A 720 8.53 29.37 25.59
N VAL A 721 9.23 28.40 26.23
CA VAL A 721 9.73 27.19 25.61
C VAL A 721 9.57 26.02 26.57
N GLU A 722 9.10 24.87 26.09
CA GLU A 722 8.95 23.64 26.88
C GLU A 722 10.14 22.71 26.69
N PHE A 723 10.67 22.60 25.48
CA PHE A 723 11.77 21.71 25.12
C PHE A 723 12.87 22.51 24.43
N ILE A 724 14.08 22.58 25.05
CA ILE A 724 15.23 23.28 24.49
C ILE A 724 16.33 22.28 24.14
N GLN A 725 16.80 22.33 22.88
CA GLN A 725 17.96 21.59 22.40
C GLN A 725 19.07 22.55 21.99
N LEU A 726 20.15 22.59 22.77
CA LEU A 726 21.36 23.37 22.55
C LEU A 726 22.61 22.49 22.41
N LYS A 727 22.42 21.23 22.09
CA LYS A 727 23.46 20.23 21.90
C LYS A 727 24.51 20.67 20.87
N GLY A 728 25.80 20.43 21.13
CA GLY A 728 26.86 20.69 20.14
C GLY A 728 27.18 22.16 19.90
N ASN A 729 26.91 23.04 20.86
CA ASN A 729 27.35 24.42 20.85
C ASN A 729 28.71 24.59 21.54
N LYS A 730 29.12 25.81 21.90
CA LYS A 730 30.37 26.14 22.58
C LYS A 730 30.13 26.84 23.92
N ILE A 731 28.94 26.62 24.51
CA ILE A 731 28.52 27.32 25.73
C ILE A 731 29.44 26.96 26.87
N SER A 732 30.08 27.99 27.43
CA SER A 732 31.01 27.85 28.57
C SER A 732 30.59 28.67 29.78
N GLU A 733 29.64 29.60 29.63
CA GLU A 733 29.24 30.52 30.68
C GLU A 733 27.75 30.84 30.68
N TRP A 734 27.27 31.25 31.84
CA TRP A 734 25.90 31.65 32.10
C TRP A 734 25.83 33.16 32.33
N PRO A 735 25.03 33.93 31.58
CA PRO A 735 24.80 35.35 31.81
C PRO A 735 24.12 35.58 33.14
N GLU A 736 24.42 36.70 33.81
CA GLU A 736 23.74 37.10 35.03
C GLU A 736 22.25 37.26 34.78
N GLY A 737 21.44 36.66 35.65
CA GLY A 737 19.99 36.78 35.61
C GLY A 737 19.29 35.98 34.53
N CYS A 738 19.96 34.95 33.98
CA CYS A 738 19.41 34.12 32.89
C CYS A 738 18.13 33.35 33.29
N PHE A 739 17.82 33.18 34.59
CA PHE A 739 16.65 32.44 35.07
C PHE A 739 15.60 33.32 35.76
N LYS A 740 15.53 34.59 35.47
CA LYS A 740 14.58 35.55 36.11
C LYS A 740 13.23 35.69 35.39
N SER A 741 12.99 34.95 34.35
CA SER A 741 11.73 34.99 33.61
C SER A 741 10.60 34.25 34.37
N LYS A 742 9.36 34.77 34.26
CA LYS A 742 8.15 34.08 34.72
C LYS A 742 7.85 32.76 33.95
N TYR A 743 8.51 32.53 32.84
CA TYR A 743 8.31 31.35 31.97
C TYR A 743 9.32 30.23 32.21
N ASN A 744 10.30 30.37 33.07
CA ASN A 744 11.25 29.29 33.42
C ASN A 744 10.52 28.04 33.88
N SER A 745 9.40 28.21 34.55
CA SER A 745 8.57 27.11 35.04
C SER A 745 7.91 26.26 33.95
N SER A 746 7.91 26.70 32.70
CA SER A 746 7.36 25.91 31.59
C SER A 746 8.33 24.87 31.03
N LEU A 747 9.62 24.95 31.36
CA LEU A 747 10.64 24.10 30.79
C LEU A 747 10.50 22.64 31.29
N ILE A 748 10.32 21.71 30.34
CA ILE A 748 10.12 20.28 30.57
C ILE A 748 11.41 19.50 30.33
N SER A 749 12.13 19.85 29.26
CA SER A 749 13.34 19.15 28.84
C SER A 749 14.42 20.12 28.39
N PHE A 750 15.66 19.82 28.78
CA PHE A 750 16.80 20.69 28.52
C PHE A 750 18.03 19.86 28.12
N ASP A 751 18.42 19.94 26.84
CA ASP A 751 19.63 19.32 26.30
C ASP A 751 20.74 20.35 26.07
N LEU A 752 21.79 20.26 26.89
CA LEU A 752 23.01 21.05 26.81
C LEU A 752 24.25 20.18 26.57
N SER A 753 24.02 18.96 26.07
CA SER A 753 25.12 18.04 25.79
C SER A 753 26.10 18.58 24.73
N PHE A 754 27.36 18.13 24.77
CA PHE A 754 28.41 18.56 23.86
C PHE A 754 28.66 20.08 23.84
N ASN A 755 28.81 20.68 25.03
CA ASN A 755 29.19 22.06 25.24
C ASN A 755 30.49 22.16 26.05
N ASN A 756 30.81 23.32 26.60
CA ASN A 756 32.05 23.57 27.38
C ASN A 756 31.73 24.00 28.84
N LEU A 757 30.53 23.62 29.34
CA LEU A 757 30.10 24.00 30.68
C LEU A 757 30.93 23.25 31.75
N SER A 758 31.31 23.93 32.82
CA SER A 758 31.99 23.34 33.98
C SER A 758 31.22 23.51 35.29
N GLU A 759 30.20 24.36 35.30
CA GLU A 759 29.35 24.63 36.45
C GLU A 759 27.96 25.07 36.04
N LEU A 760 26.97 24.96 36.94
CA LEU A 760 25.62 25.48 36.78
C LEU A 760 25.44 26.68 37.72
N PRO A 761 24.59 27.69 37.38
CA PRO A 761 24.25 28.77 38.24
C PRO A 761 23.57 28.30 39.55
N SER A 762 23.75 29.01 40.62
CA SER A 762 23.22 28.67 41.93
C SER A 762 21.66 28.72 41.99
N ASP A 763 21.02 29.45 41.08
CA ASP A 763 19.57 29.56 40.91
C ASP A 763 18.99 28.48 40.01
N PHE A 764 19.80 27.52 39.53
CA PHE A 764 19.30 26.30 38.89
C PHE A 764 18.76 25.34 39.95
N ASN A 765 17.46 25.45 40.28
CA ASN A 765 16.81 24.72 41.36
C ASN A 765 15.30 24.50 41.13
N ALA A 766 14.62 23.88 42.07
CA ALA A 766 13.20 23.55 42.02
C ALA A 766 12.24 24.74 41.88
N GLU A 767 12.61 25.90 42.39
CA GLU A 767 11.79 27.10 42.27
C GLU A 767 11.81 27.64 40.85
N THR A 768 12.98 27.50 40.22
CA THR A 768 13.20 27.96 38.84
C THR A 768 12.63 26.99 37.81
N PHE A 769 12.79 25.69 38.02
CA PHE A 769 12.41 24.64 37.09
C PHE A 769 11.53 23.54 37.74
N PRO A 770 10.29 23.85 38.15
CA PRO A 770 9.42 22.89 38.84
C PRO A 770 8.96 21.72 37.97
N TYR A 771 8.92 21.86 36.65
CA TYR A 771 8.47 20.86 35.70
C TYR A 771 9.59 20.27 34.81
N LEU A 772 10.84 20.48 35.21
CA LEU A 772 11.97 19.88 34.48
C LEU A 772 11.98 18.36 34.70
N TYR A 773 11.70 17.59 33.66
CA TYR A 773 11.64 16.13 33.68
C TYR A 773 12.91 15.47 33.16
N GLY A 774 13.52 16.03 32.11
CA GLY A 774 14.75 15.56 31.50
C GLY A 774 15.84 16.63 31.44
N PHE A 775 17.06 16.28 31.86
CA PHE A 775 18.20 17.16 31.78
C PHE A 775 19.45 16.42 31.31
N ASP A 776 20.08 16.88 30.22
CA ASP A 776 21.28 16.29 29.64
C ASP A 776 22.40 17.33 29.53
N ILE A 777 23.50 17.12 30.29
CA ILE A 777 24.74 17.88 30.23
C ILE A 777 25.93 16.98 29.89
N SER A 778 25.70 15.89 29.19
CA SER A 778 26.73 14.96 28.75
C SER A 778 27.77 15.66 27.87
N PHE A 779 28.99 15.16 27.89
CA PHE A 779 30.11 15.69 27.07
C PHE A 779 30.36 17.19 27.24
N ASN A 780 30.49 17.61 28.48
CA ASN A 780 30.89 18.92 28.94
C ASN A 780 32.20 18.83 29.78
N ASN A 781 32.46 19.80 30.66
CA ASN A 781 33.71 19.89 31.43
C ASN A 781 33.47 19.79 32.94
N PHE A 782 32.41 19.16 33.39
CA PHE A 782 32.09 19.03 34.82
C PHE A 782 33.06 18.04 35.47
N ASN A 783 33.70 18.46 36.56
CA ASN A 783 34.53 17.59 37.40
C ASN A 783 33.80 17.02 38.62
N HIS A 784 32.54 17.38 38.78
CA HIS A 784 31.60 16.88 39.80
C HIS A 784 30.18 16.87 39.27
N VAL A 785 29.28 16.10 39.91
CA VAL A 785 27.84 16.07 39.56
C VAL A 785 27.17 17.33 40.10
N PRO A 786 26.66 18.24 39.30
CA PRO A 786 25.90 19.40 39.75
C PRO A 786 24.63 19.00 40.53
N VAL A 787 24.44 19.59 41.71
CA VAL A 787 23.33 19.25 42.62
C VAL A 787 22.05 20.01 42.26
N GLY A 788 22.14 21.16 41.62
CA GLY A 788 20.97 21.99 41.29
C GLY A 788 19.83 21.22 40.62
N PRO A 789 20.07 20.46 39.54
CA PRO A 789 19.04 19.63 38.88
C PRO A 789 18.39 18.61 39.82
N LEU A 790 19.19 18.02 40.73
CA LEU A 790 18.68 17.03 41.71
C LEU A 790 17.73 17.63 42.76
N ASN A 791 17.67 18.95 42.88
CA ASN A 791 16.67 19.62 43.71
C ASN A 791 15.34 19.82 42.95
N CYS A 792 15.29 19.65 41.62
CA CYS A 792 14.07 19.74 40.83
C CYS A 792 13.22 18.49 41.05
N ALA A 793 12.09 18.61 41.78
CA ALA A 793 11.27 17.46 42.19
C ALA A 793 10.67 16.66 41.04
N GLY A 794 10.47 17.27 39.86
CA GLY A 794 9.97 16.66 38.64
C GLY A 794 11.01 15.86 37.86
N LEU A 795 12.31 16.01 38.17
CA LEU A 795 13.37 15.39 37.38
C LEU A 795 13.30 13.87 37.46
N THR A 796 13.10 13.23 36.29
CA THR A 796 13.04 11.76 36.17
C THR A 796 14.28 11.19 35.50
N VAL A 797 14.94 11.96 34.66
CA VAL A 797 16.17 11.53 33.99
C VAL A 797 17.23 12.62 34.02
N TYR A 798 18.43 12.22 34.42
CA TYR A 798 19.61 13.10 34.46
C TYR A 798 20.77 12.42 33.75
N ALA A 799 21.40 13.11 32.79
CA ALA A 799 22.54 12.62 32.05
C ALA A 799 23.76 13.55 32.20
N ILE A 800 24.91 12.95 32.54
CA ILE A 800 26.20 13.62 32.70
C ILE A 800 27.36 12.72 32.23
N ARG A 801 27.18 12.11 31.05
CA ARG A 801 28.21 11.24 30.44
C ARG A 801 29.40 12.03 29.96
N GLY A 802 30.52 11.35 29.81
CA GLY A 802 31.66 11.79 28.97
C GLY A 802 32.30 13.12 29.33
N GLN A 803 32.43 13.48 30.60
CA GLN A 803 33.01 14.75 31.04
C GLN A 803 34.50 14.78 30.78
N ARG A 804 35.01 15.88 30.17
CA ARG A 804 36.41 16.06 29.79
C ARG A 804 36.93 17.40 30.28
N ASP A 805 38.20 17.44 30.64
CA ASP A 805 38.89 18.70 30.91
C ASP A 805 39.31 19.39 29.59
N LYS A 806 39.96 20.55 29.72
CA LYS A 806 40.46 21.34 28.55
C LYS A 806 41.52 20.61 27.73
N ASN A 807 42.11 19.51 28.21
CA ASN A 807 43.09 18.69 27.52
C ASN A 807 42.44 17.44 26.87
N GLY A 808 41.13 17.27 27.03
CA GLY A 808 40.41 16.10 26.58
C GLY A 808 40.45 14.88 27.53
N GLU A 809 41.04 15.04 28.73
CA GLU A 809 41.11 13.98 29.72
C GLU A 809 39.81 13.85 30.52
N ARG A 810 39.45 12.63 30.91
CA ARG A 810 38.27 12.36 31.74
C ARG A 810 38.41 13.06 33.09
N CYS A 811 37.51 13.93 33.48
CA CYS A 811 37.60 14.77 34.67
C CYS A 811 36.57 14.48 35.76
N LEU A 812 35.47 13.80 35.47
CA LEU A 812 34.47 13.40 36.48
C LEU A 812 34.91 12.07 37.11
N ARG A 813 35.26 12.10 38.40
CA ARG A 813 35.83 10.95 39.11
C ARG A 813 34.99 10.49 40.30
N ASP A 814 34.21 11.39 40.88
CA ASP A 814 33.53 11.14 42.14
C ASP A 814 32.02 10.95 41.90
N TRP A 815 31.47 9.94 42.55
CA TRP A 815 30.04 9.72 42.65
C TRP A 815 29.38 10.76 43.55
N TYR A 816 28.16 11.18 43.26
CA TYR A 816 27.41 12.03 44.14
C TYR A 816 26.67 11.18 45.22
N THR A 817 27.19 11.23 46.44
CA THR A 817 26.59 10.56 47.59
C THR A 817 25.24 11.23 47.99
N GLY A 818 24.19 10.44 48.07
CA GLY A 818 22.85 10.92 48.36
C GLY A 818 21.93 10.96 47.17
N LEU A 819 22.36 10.48 45.98
CA LEU A 819 21.51 10.35 44.78
C LEU A 819 20.23 9.55 45.08
N TYR A 820 20.33 8.52 45.93
CA TYR A 820 19.22 7.69 46.39
C TYR A 820 18.11 8.46 47.13
N GLN A 821 18.38 9.68 47.65
CA GLN A 821 17.39 10.52 48.30
C GLN A 821 16.42 11.16 47.26
N HIS A 822 16.78 11.17 45.98
CA HIS A 822 15.92 11.73 44.94
C HIS A 822 14.80 10.74 44.55
N LYS A 823 13.61 10.94 45.05
CA LYS A 823 12.46 10.00 44.88
C LYS A 823 11.86 10.03 43.45
N GLY A 824 12.09 11.07 42.68
CA GLY A 824 11.57 11.24 41.31
C GLY A 824 12.44 10.59 40.24
N LEU A 825 13.74 10.45 40.48
CA LEU A 825 14.70 9.99 39.46
C LEU A 825 14.45 8.52 39.10
N ARG A 826 14.41 8.24 37.79
CA ARG A 826 14.21 6.92 37.19
C ARG A 826 15.40 6.48 36.37
N GLY A 827 16.07 7.41 35.68
CA GLY A 827 17.24 7.18 34.87
C GLY A 827 18.42 8.09 35.24
N PHE A 828 19.61 7.50 35.35
CA PHE A 828 20.83 8.25 35.59
C PHE A 828 21.94 7.76 34.66
N TYR A 829 22.45 8.66 33.80
CA TYR A 829 23.44 8.35 32.78
C TYR A 829 24.77 9.03 33.17
N ILE A 830 25.75 8.26 33.61
CA ILE A 830 27.07 8.75 34.05
C ILE A 830 28.21 7.97 33.40
N GLY A 831 27.95 7.29 32.30
CA GLY A 831 28.96 6.55 31.52
C GLY A 831 30.05 7.45 30.93
N SER A 832 31.11 6.85 30.38
CA SER A 832 32.23 7.51 29.68
C SER A 832 33.01 8.51 30.56
N ASN A 833 33.05 8.32 31.85
CA ASN A 833 33.80 9.13 32.82
C ASN A 833 35.02 8.38 33.41
N ASP A 834 35.63 8.86 34.50
CA ASP A 834 36.71 8.19 35.27
C ASP A 834 36.26 7.85 36.68
N LEU A 835 34.98 7.42 36.81
CA LEU A 835 34.48 6.97 38.10
C LEU A 835 35.29 5.77 38.60
N ARG A 836 35.59 5.73 39.92
CA ARG A 836 36.39 4.65 40.53
C ARG A 836 35.58 3.78 41.45
N LYS A 837 34.64 4.36 42.14
CA LYS A 837 33.79 3.64 43.06
C LYS A 837 32.44 4.33 43.20
N ILE A 838 31.40 3.56 43.41
CA ILE A 838 30.10 4.04 43.80
C ILE A 838 29.92 3.70 45.28
N ASP A 839 30.13 4.71 46.15
CA ASP A 839 30.07 4.59 47.59
C ASP A 839 28.69 4.99 48.16
N ASP A 840 27.66 4.47 47.64
CA ASP A 840 26.30 4.86 48.00
C ASP A 840 25.32 3.70 47.87
N THR A 841 24.23 3.76 48.60
CA THR A 841 23.08 2.85 48.39
C THR A 841 22.35 3.25 47.12
N ILE A 842 22.22 2.33 46.15
CA ILE A 842 21.50 2.60 44.93
C ILE A 842 20.04 2.23 45.07
N SER A 843 19.17 3.21 44.89
CA SER A 843 17.74 2.98 44.92
C SER A 843 17.25 2.21 43.69
N THR A 844 16.47 1.15 43.87
CA THR A 844 15.78 0.46 42.79
C THR A 844 14.77 1.31 42.04
N LEU A 845 14.44 2.51 42.57
CA LEU A 845 13.61 3.48 41.84
C LEU A 845 14.33 4.10 40.65
N ILE A 846 15.68 4.15 40.68
CA ILE A 846 16.53 4.50 39.57
C ILE A 846 16.76 3.22 38.79
N TYR A 847 15.76 2.74 38.10
CA TYR A 847 15.79 1.43 37.42
C TYR A 847 16.60 1.42 36.15
N TYR A 848 17.09 2.59 35.66
CA TYR A 848 17.97 2.73 34.50
C TYR A 848 19.27 3.43 34.92
N LEU A 849 20.35 2.68 34.98
CA LEU A 849 21.67 3.19 35.33
C LEU A 849 22.67 2.88 34.24
N ASP A 850 23.31 3.91 33.68
CA ASP A 850 24.40 3.77 32.72
C ASP A 850 25.72 4.19 33.37
N ILE A 851 26.58 3.21 33.62
CA ILE A 851 27.97 3.37 34.12
C ILE A 851 29.00 2.89 33.08
N SER A 852 28.58 2.60 31.84
CA SER A 852 29.48 2.11 30.78
C SER A 852 30.66 3.04 30.55
N ASP A 853 31.76 2.52 30.01
CA ASP A 853 32.98 3.27 29.67
C ASP A 853 33.54 4.09 30.85
N ASN A 854 33.51 3.47 32.05
CA ASN A 854 34.26 3.92 33.23
C ASN A 854 35.30 2.82 33.57
N PRO A 855 36.49 2.85 32.99
CA PRO A 855 37.43 1.70 32.99
C PRO A 855 37.97 1.30 34.36
N ASN A 856 37.88 2.18 35.35
CA ASN A 856 38.41 1.95 36.70
C ASN A 856 37.32 1.79 37.76
N ILE A 857 36.08 1.61 37.36
CA ILE A 857 34.96 1.56 38.31
C ILE A 857 34.83 0.19 39.00
N THR A 858 34.59 0.20 40.33
CA THR A 858 34.07 -0.94 41.07
C THR A 858 32.63 -0.61 41.48
N PHE A 859 31.65 -1.39 41.03
CA PHE A 859 30.23 -1.19 41.34
C PHE A 859 29.71 -2.33 42.23
N ASP A 860 29.29 -1.99 43.43
CA ASP A 860 28.60 -2.92 44.34
C ASP A 860 27.12 -2.99 43.97
N ALA A 861 26.70 -4.08 43.35
CA ALA A 861 25.35 -4.27 42.88
C ALA A 861 24.40 -4.90 43.91
N SER A 862 24.82 -5.05 45.20
CA SER A 862 24.03 -5.73 46.26
C SER A 862 22.60 -5.20 46.37
N ASP A 863 22.43 -3.88 46.30
CA ASP A 863 21.11 -3.23 46.52
C ASP A 863 20.17 -3.46 45.35
N VAL A 864 20.67 -3.63 44.14
CA VAL A 864 19.89 -3.76 42.89
C VAL A 864 19.88 -5.15 42.30
N CYS A 865 20.69 -6.07 42.84
CA CYS A 865 20.91 -7.39 42.27
C CYS A 865 19.61 -8.16 42.02
N ALA A 866 18.68 -8.18 42.96
CA ALA A 866 17.41 -8.89 42.84
C ALA A 866 16.51 -8.29 41.76
N ALA A 867 16.45 -6.96 41.64
CA ALA A 867 15.68 -6.26 40.63
C ALA A 867 16.31 -6.44 39.25
N TRP A 868 17.64 -6.41 39.17
CA TRP A 868 18.40 -6.63 37.93
C TRP A 868 18.17 -8.05 37.38
N LYS A 869 18.32 -9.09 38.24
CA LYS A 869 18.02 -10.49 37.89
C LYS A 869 16.57 -10.72 37.47
N ALA A 870 15.64 -9.96 37.98
CA ALA A 870 14.21 -9.99 37.61
C ALA A 870 13.88 -9.19 36.34
N GLY A 871 14.88 -8.54 35.69
CA GLY A 871 14.65 -7.67 34.53
C GLY A 871 13.92 -6.36 34.85
N LEU A 872 13.83 -6.00 36.13
CA LEU A 872 13.17 -4.77 36.60
C LEU A 872 14.16 -3.59 36.76
N TYR A 873 15.45 -3.84 36.51
CA TYR A 873 16.52 -2.87 36.63
C TYR A 873 17.45 -3.02 35.41
N ILE A 874 17.73 -1.93 34.74
CA ILE A 874 18.57 -1.89 33.52
C ILE A 874 19.92 -1.28 33.91
N LEU A 875 20.97 -2.08 33.84
CA LEU A 875 22.35 -1.62 34.06
C LEU A 875 23.14 -1.71 32.75
N TYR A 876 23.62 -0.56 32.28
CA TYR A 876 24.60 -0.50 31.20
C TYR A 876 26.02 -0.43 31.78
N TYR A 877 26.84 -1.42 31.45
CA TYR A 877 28.21 -1.55 31.90
C TYR A 877 29.04 -2.32 30.85
N ASP A 878 30.37 -2.24 30.93
CA ASP A 878 31.26 -2.99 30.08
C ASP A 878 31.75 -4.28 30.76
N LEU A 879 32.07 -5.30 29.98
CA LEU A 879 32.45 -6.62 30.49
C LEU A 879 33.75 -6.62 31.30
N ASP A 880 34.59 -5.61 31.13
CA ASP A 880 35.87 -5.41 31.87
C ASP A 880 35.70 -4.60 33.16
N GLN A 881 34.51 -4.09 33.44
CA GLN A 881 34.21 -3.40 34.69
C GLN A 881 33.98 -4.37 35.84
N GLU A 882 34.41 -4.00 37.04
CA GLU A 882 34.27 -4.81 38.23
C GLU A 882 32.88 -4.62 38.87
N ILE A 883 32.00 -5.59 38.69
CA ILE A 883 30.69 -5.65 39.35
C ILE A 883 30.79 -6.68 40.48
N ILE A 884 30.54 -6.25 41.70
CA ILE A 884 30.65 -7.11 42.89
C ILE A 884 29.30 -7.31 43.57
N ASN A 885 29.21 -8.36 44.39
CA ASN A 885 28.02 -8.71 45.23
C ASN A 885 26.74 -9.00 44.43
N CYS A 886 26.88 -9.42 43.19
CA CYS A 886 25.79 -9.97 42.38
C CYS A 886 26.31 -11.10 41.47
N ASP A 887 26.47 -12.31 42.09
CA ASP A 887 26.97 -13.49 41.39
C ASP A 887 25.97 -13.93 40.30
N GLU A 888 26.50 -14.28 39.11
CA GLU A 888 25.79 -14.84 37.95
C GLU A 888 24.86 -13.88 37.19
N MET A 889 25.40 -12.85 36.56
CA MET A 889 24.75 -12.30 35.36
C MET A 889 25.56 -12.76 34.13
N LEU A 890 24.95 -13.64 33.34
CA LEU A 890 25.40 -13.90 31.97
C LEU A 890 25.13 -12.63 31.15
N ALA A 891 26.15 -12.17 30.46
CA ALA A 891 26.03 -11.10 29.48
C ALA A 891 24.89 -11.44 28.48
N ILE A 892 23.91 -10.56 28.40
CA ILE A 892 22.91 -10.55 27.34
C ILE A 892 23.46 -9.79 26.14
#